data_ecdd3998abb1521a19a51621040b1e41
#
_entry.id   ecdd3998abb1521a19a51621040b1e41
#
_cell.length_a   1.000
_cell.length_b   1.000
_cell.length_c   1.000
_cell.angle_alpha   90.00
_cell.angle_beta   90.00
_cell.angle_gamma   90.00
#
_symmetry.space_group_name_H-M   'P 1'
#
loop_
_entity.id
_entity.type
_entity.pdbx_description
1 polymer ?
#
loop_
_entity_poly.entity_id
_entity_poly.type
_entity_poly.pdbx_seq_one_letter_code
_entity_poly.pdbx_strand_id
1 'polypeptide(L)'
;VTEAEIRDYLASNIEILEPGLVLLDKEKYIPHELGTRGFIDLYARDVNGHHVLIELKRSNEASREALHEVYKYVEGVKQHLGVRDDEIRVIVASTEWRELLVPFSRFAADSRFAVLGLRIDLAEFPQKGMAAYPVSLLSINQGRFIAPWHDVNWYLDEASLEKGVESIEKSCQAKGIKNYVITILRFATPPGSEHQAAMWESIRQMAELQGLERASPEPELPTYRFIAYFAMQLTNQECLGIIDQMSAEPDEIRESIEDMDEEAALGYLHESVGALEPRPKQDHYEIGYPAKLIKFLDDFGGEVTEIRRYGIFSRNLLLSDESILSELKGEDGSTGQKFKRTVSVTNRAHMASARADIGRCLEQNAVWRGHLMRILDEVESEFPEAEIDISIFNPATGILTLYFSTIRDDGILYIPSYHLVVKNPSPTRMYYGGLDSAGNPMGFQKLLEKYYGNSISGLLLTMTWGGRESRDLDIVEDMGLAYRSFRCELDERGGKDFFELRDERWRSRGAVNHLQLFDDYLGKNESFVRLVVQRIAERHNGGLIDASSAERMLEDVADVDRGKLLGRYFIGAPENCDVCDCSLEDCKFMVDGPVGPIRGAWGCMCGDCFVFGGGKIGVGTGQLYLNEEGEWLLVGGFPPDEEDDPV
;
A
#
# COMPACT_ATOMS: atom_id res chain seq x y z
N VAL A 1 19.55 2.11 49.76
CA VAL A 1 20.67 1.85 48.84
C VAL A 1 20.95 3.12 48.07
N THR A 2 22.18 3.59 48.06
CA THR A 2 22.62 4.77 47.28
C THR A 2 23.00 4.37 45.85
N GLU A 3 23.04 5.32 44.95
CA GLU A 3 23.51 5.11 43.55
C GLU A 3 24.97 4.62 43.54
N ALA A 4 25.80 5.18 44.41
CA ALA A 4 27.20 4.77 44.61
C ALA A 4 27.30 3.30 45.06
N GLU A 5 26.44 2.83 45.99
CA GLU A 5 26.41 1.42 46.39
C GLU A 5 25.97 0.48 45.24
N ILE A 6 25.01 0.90 44.42
CA ILE A 6 24.59 0.17 43.22
C ILE A 6 25.76 0.09 42.23
N ARG A 7 26.39 1.21 41.93
CA ARG A 7 27.53 1.31 41.02
C ARG A 7 28.69 0.42 41.46
N ASP A 8 29.09 0.50 42.73
CA ASP A 8 30.20 -0.29 43.29
C ASP A 8 29.93 -1.80 43.24
N TYR A 9 28.69 -2.17 43.50
CA TYR A 9 28.28 -3.58 43.40
C TYR A 9 28.30 -4.07 41.93
N LEU A 10 27.70 -3.31 41.04
CA LEU A 10 27.68 -3.65 39.60
C LEU A 10 29.09 -3.60 38.98
N ALA A 11 29.97 -2.70 39.42
CA ALA A 11 31.37 -2.67 38.98
C ALA A 11 32.09 -3.99 39.33
N SER A 12 31.76 -4.59 40.47
CA SER A 12 32.33 -5.87 40.89
C SER A 12 31.64 -7.10 40.26
N ASN A 13 30.45 -6.93 39.72
CA ASN A 13 29.57 -7.97 39.18
C ASN A 13 28.93 -7.54 37.86
N ILE A 14 29.74 -7.01 36.92
CA ILE A 14 29.23 -6.33 35.71
C ILE A 14 28.43 -7.25 34.78
N GLU A 15 28.68 -8.55 34.82
CA GLU A 15 27.95 -9.56 34.06
C GLU A 15 26.45 -9.69 34.47
N ILE A 16 26.05 -9.08 35.59
CA ILE A 16 24.63 -8.94 35.95
C ILE A 16 23.88 -8.09 34.93
N LEU A 17 24.55 -7.10 34.34
CA LEU A 17 23.96 -6.24 33.31
C LEU A 17 23.85 -6.96 31.97
N GLU A 18 24.91 -7.62 31.58
CA GLU A 18 24.95 -8.46 30.35
C GLU A 18 26.13 -9.45 30.45
N PRO A 19 25.90 -10.73 30.15
CA PRO A 19 26.98 -11.74 30.17
C PRO A 19 28.12 -11.38 29.21
N GLY A 20 29.35 -11.54 29.69
CA GLY A 20 30.56 -11.26 28.91
C GLY A 20 31.01 -9.82 28.86
N LEU A 21 30.35 -8.90 29.60
CA LEU A 21 30.87 -7.55 29.79
C LEU A 21 32.15 -7.57 30.61
N VAL A 22 33.13 -6.77 30.21
CA VAL A 22 34.39 -6.57 30.92
C VAL A 22 34.49 -5.10 31.32
N LEU A 23 34.51 -4.84 32.63
CA LEU A 23 34.70 -3.47 33.15
C LEU A 23 36.09 -2.94 32.78
N LEU A 24 36.12 -1.77 32.18
CA LEU A 24 37.36 -1.04 31.82
C LEU A 24 37.68 0.05 32.84
N ASP A 25 36.64 0.80 33.29
CA ASP A 25 36.83 1.91 34.24
C ASP A 25 35.53 2.18 35.01
N LYS A 26 35.65 2.76 36.20
CA LYS A 26 34.54 3.24 37.02
C LYS A 26 34.67 4.76 37.18
N GLU A 27 33.57 5.49 37.04
CA GLU A 27 33.55 6.95 37.05
C GLU A 27 34.55 7.54 36.04
N LYS A 28 34.50 7.01 34.80
CA LYS A 28 35.39 7.43 33.72
C LYS A 28 35.17 8.89 33.36
N TYR A 29 36.22 9.71 33.61
CA TYR A 29 36.20 11.07 33.14
C TYR A 29 36.37 11.13 31.61
N ILE A 30 35.44 11.79 30.95
CA ILE A 30 35.51 12.09 29.52
C ILE A 30 35.74 13.61 29.35
N PRO A 31 36.89 14.02 28.78
CA PRO A 31 37.11 15.41 28.43
C PRO A 31 36.11 15.91 27.40
N HIS A 32 35.66 17.17 27.57
CA HIS A 32 34.80 17.82 26.60
C HIS A 32 35.37 19.22 26.31
N GLU A 33 35.38 19.63 25.03
CA GLU A 33 35.96 20.91 24.60
C GLU A 33 35.37 22.13 25.30
N LEU A 34 34.09 22.10 25.68
CA LEU A 34 33.40 23.15 26.40
C LEU A 34 33.72 23.20 27.90
N GLY A 35 34.65 22.35 28.38
CA GLY A 35 35.07 22.32 29.79
C GLY A 35 34.03 21.78 30.77
N THR A 36 32.94 21.19 30.29
CA THR A 36 31.94 20.51 31.14
C THR A 36 32.52 19.19 31.63
N ARG A 37 32.47 18.93 32.93
CA ARG A 37 32.89 17.63 33.49
C ARG A 37 31.79 16.60 33.28
N GLY A 38 32.13 15.48 32.67
CA GLY A 38 31.26 14.31 32.51
C GLY A 38 31.96 13.07 33.03
N PHE A 39 31.27 12.27 33.85
CA PHE A 39 31.78 11.01 34.36
C PHE A 39 30.76 9.91 34.00
N ILE A 40 31.19 8.93 33.20
CA ILE A 40 30.42 7.73 32.92
C ILE A 40 30.47 6.87 34.19
N ASP A 41 29.34 6.43 34.70
CA ASP A 41 29.28 5.62 35.91
C ASP A 41 30.11 4.34 35.77
N LEU A 42 29.87 3.54 34.71
CA LEU A 42 30.67 2.36 34.38
C LEU A 42 31.01 2.39 32.89
N TYR A 43 32.27 2.18 32.58
CA TYR A 43 32.77 2.04 31.23
C TYR A 43 33.27 0.63 31.02
N ALA A 44 32.71 -0.06 30.03
CA ALA A 44 32.96 -1.48 29.80
C ALA A 44 33.24 -1.77 28.30
N ARG A 45 33.62 -3.01 28.05
CA ARG A 45 33.75 -3.60 26.71
C ARG A 45 32.87 -4.85 26.63
N ASP A 46 32.14 -5.00 25.55
CA ASP A 46 31.40 -6.25 25.30
C ASP A 46 32.26 -7.33 24.60
N VAL A 47 31.63 -8.48 24.33
CA VAL A 47 32.29 -9.62 23.68
C VAL A 47 32.75 -9.33 22.24
N ASN A 48 32.14 -8.35 21.57
CA ASN A 48 32.47 -7.94 20.21
C ASN A 48 33.53 -6.82 20.17
N GLY A 49 33.93 -6.31 21.34
CA GLY A 49 34.91 -5.24 21.45
C GLY A 49 34.34 -3.82 21.41
N HIS A 50 33.01 -3.66 21.44
CA HIS A 50 32.37 -2.34 21.46
C HIS A 50 32.57 -1.63 22.79
N HIS A 51 32.62 -0.31 22.74
CA HIS A 51 32.65 0.58 23.90
C HIS A 51 31.26 0.66 24.53
N VAL A 52 31.09 0.13 25.74
CA VAL A 52 29.81 0.14 26.44
C VAL A 52 29.80 1.21 27.52
N LEU A 53 28.97 2.22 27.33
CA LEU A 53 28.76 3.34 28.25
C LEU A 53 27.54 3.01 29.13
N ILE A 54 27.72 2.92 30.44
CA ILE A 54 26.67 2.50 31.36
C ILE A 54 26.35 3.66 32.30
N GLU A 55 25.10 4.09 32.26
CA GLU A 55 24.55 5.14 33.11
C GLU A 55 23.59 4.54 34.13
N LEU A 56 23.76 4.88 35.40
CA LEU A 56 22.97 4.37 36.51
C LEU A 56 22.06 5.44 37.06
N LYS A 57 20.80 5.12 37.30
CA LYS A 57 19.86 6.05 37.93
C LYS A 57 19.02 5.34 38.99
N ARG A 58 18.83 5.99 40.13
CA ARG A 58 18.10 5.42 41.25
C ARG A 58 16.69 5.98 41.40
N SER A 59 16.42 7.21 40.99
CA SER A 59 15.16 7.89 41.23
C SER A 59 14.59 8.52 39.95
N ASN A 60 13.28 8.80 39.95
CA ASN A 60 12.62 9.48 38.84
C ASN A 60 13.18 10.87 38.53
N GLU A 61 13.65 11.62 39.55
CA GLU A 61 14.25 12.94 39.34
C GLU A 61 15.62 12.83 38.65
N ALA A 62 16.47 11.89 39.08
CA ALA A 62 17.75 11.60 38.43
C ALA A 62 17.57 11.04 37.00
N SER A 63 16.50 10.31 36.77
CA SER A 63 16.18 9.72 35.45
C SER A 63 15.95 10.76 34.35
N ARG A 64 15.47 11.96 34.68
CA ARG A 64 15.23 13.03 33.68
C ARG A 64 16.54 13.55 33.08
N GLU A 65 17.64 13.53 33.81
CA GLU A 65 18.94 13.99 33.36
C GLU A 65 19.77 12.93 32.62
N ALA A 66 19.39 11.62 32.81
CA ALA A 66 20.15 10.48 32.27
C ALA A 66 20.46 10.60 30.76
N LEU A 67 19.46 10.94 29.95
CA LEU A 67 19.63 11.00 28.50
C LEU A 67 20.52 12.16 28.06
N HIS A 68 20.47 13.29 28.75
CA HIS A 68 21.38 14.41 28.49
C HIS A 68 22.84 14.04 28.81
N GLU A 69 23.06 13.30 29.89
CA GLU A 69 24.37 12.82 30.28
C GLU A 69 24.90 11.81 29.26
N VAL A 70 24.07 10.87 28.83
CA VAL A 70 24.42 9.88 27.81
C VAL A 70 24.86 10.53 26.49
N TYR A 71 24.11 11.50 25.96
CA TYR A 71 24.51 12.22 24.74
C TYR A 71 25.85 12.91 24.89
N LYS A 72 26.07 13.53 26.03
CA LYS A 72 27.34 14.19 26.34
C LYS A 72 28.51 13.22 26.41
N TYR A 73 28.27 12.01 26.97
CA TYR A 73 29.31 10.98 27.02
C TYR A 73 29.61 10.38 25.66
N VAL A 74 28.60 10.09 24.88
CA VAL A 74 28.76 9.56 23.52
C VAL A 74 29.59 10.53 22.69
N GLU A 75 29.23 11.81 22.64
CA GLU A 75 29.98 12.80 21.90
C GLU A 75 31.41 12.98 22.45
N GLY A 76 31.58 12.95 23.76
CA GLY A 76 32.90 13.03 24.39
C GLY A 76 33.79 11.83 24.05
N VAL A 77 33.25 10.61 24.03
CA VAL A 77 33.98 9.40 23.64
C VAL A 77 34.35 9.44 22.16
N LYS A 78 33.45 9.89 21.29
CA LYS A 78 33.72 10.05 19.85
C LYS A 78 34.86 11.07 19.61
N GLN A 79 34.83 12.22 20.26
CA GLN A 79 35.84 13.25 20.10
C GLN A 79 37.20 12.83 20.69
N HIS A 80 37.20 12.24 21.89
CA HIS A 80 38.42 11.93 22.61
C HIS A 80 39.10 10.63 22.15
N LEU A 81 38.32 9.61 21.84
CA LEU A 81 38.84 8.29 21.46
C LEU A 81 38.74 7.99 19.95
N GLY A 82 38.05 8.83 19.17
CA GLY A 82 37.84 8.61 17.73
C GLY A 82 36.94 7.45 17.39
N VAL A 83 36.04 7.07 18.31
CA VAL A 83 35.12 5.92 18.17
C VAL A 83 33.95 6.31 17.26
N ARG A 84 33.50 5.39 16.43
CA ARG A 84 32.34 5.56 15.53
C ARG A 84 31.05 5.13 16.21
N ASP A 85 29.91 5.55 15.66
CA ASP A 85 28.57 5.22 16.20
C ASP A 85 28.34 3.70 16.31
N ASP A 86 28.80 2.92 15.32
CA ASP A 86 28.69 1.46 15.28
C ASP A 86 29.62 0.73 16.29
N GLU A 87 30.56 1.43 16.89
CA GLU A 87 31.48 0.90 17.90
C GLU A 87 31.02 1.25 19.33
N ILE A 88 29.92 1.99 19.47
CA ILE A 88 29.38 2.45 20.77
C ILE A 88 28.09 1.71 21.10
N ARG A 89 27.97 1.32 22.35
CA ARG A 89 26.72 0.83 22.96
C ARG A 89 26.44 1.59 24.25
N VAL A 90 25.18 1.83 24.52
CA VAL A 90 24.73 2.50 25.74
C VAL A 90 23.81 1.58 26.54
N ILE A 91 24.08 1.45 27.83
CA ILE A 91 23.18 0.79 28.77
C ILE A 91 22.72 1.84 29.79
N VAL A 92 21.41 2.04 29.87
CA VAL A 92 20.80 2.81 30.96
C VAL A 92 20.16 1.84 31.93
N ALA A 93 20.69 1.79 33.16
CA ALA A 93 20.20 0.91 34.21
C ALA A 93 19.56 1.73 35.34
N SER A 94 18.29 1.47 35.62
CA SER A 94 17.52 2.24 36.61
C SER A 94 16.66 1.33 37.49
N THR A 95 16.47 1.72 38.74
CA THR A 95 15.50 1.05 39.64
C THR A 95 14.08 1.52 39.37
N GLU A 96 13.90 2.69 38.73
CA GLU A 96 12.60 3.31 38.45
C GLU A 96 12.53 3.74 36.98
N TRP A 97 11.50 3.22 36.29
CA TRP A 97 11.35 3.44 34.83
C TRP A 97 10.15 4.29 34.43
N ARG A 98 9.27 4.66 35.38
CA ARG A 98 8.00 5.32 35.07
C ARG A 98 8.18 6.62 34.27
N GLU A 99 9.10 7.51 34.69
CA GLU A 99 9.36 8.79 34.03
C GLU A 99 10.36 8.66 32.87
N LEU A 100 11.20 7.61 32.92
CA LEU A 100 12.25 7.38 31.93
C LEU A 100 11.77 6.63 30.71
N LEU A 101 10.76 5.78 30.83
CA LEU A 101 10.37 4.84 29.78
C LEU A 101 9.99 5.49 28.45
N VAL A 102 9.17 6.56 28.49
CA VAL A 102 8.75 7.30 27.28
C VAL A 102 9.94 7.97 26.59
N PRO A 103 10.72 8.84 27.26
CA PRO A 103 11.84 9.51 26.62
C PRO A 103 12.96 8.52 26.22
N PHE A 104 13.17 7.45 26.97
CA PHE A 104 14.16 6.43 26.65
C PHE A 104 13.75 5.60 25.42
N SER A 105 12.48 5.24 25.27
CA SER A 105 11.99 4.53 24.08
C SER A 105 12.21 5.37 22.83
N ARG A 106 11.95 6.67 22.91
CA ARG A 106 12.22 7.60 21.82
C ARG A 106 13.72 7.74 21.55
N PHE A 107 14.53 7.89 22.59
CA PHE A 107 15.99 7.95 22.49
C PHE A 107 16.56 6.70 21.80
N ALA A 108 16.12 5.52 22.20
CA ALA A 108 16.58 4.26 21.62
C ALA A 108 16.28 4.15 20.11
N ALA A 109 15.13 4.65 19.69
CA ALA A 109 14.75 4.62 18.28
C ALA A 109 15.46 5.67 17.41
N ASP A 110 15.79 6.84 17.99
CA ASP A 110 16.46 7.91 17.24
C ASP A 110 17.99 7.75 17.26
N SER A 111 18.53 6.86 18.11
CA SER A 111 19.97 6.65 18.27
C SER A 111 20.57 5.87 17.09
N ARG A 112 21.77 6.30 16.66
CA ARG A 112 22.58 5.59 15.64
C ARG A 112 23.46 4.48 16.23
N PHE A 113 23.49 4.37 17.56
CA PHE A 113 24.23 3.37 18.30
C PHE A 113 23.26 2.46 19.07
N ALA A 114 23.71 1.28 19.46
CA ALA A 114 22.87 0.32 20.17
C ALA A 114 22.56 0.79 21.59
N VAL A 115 21.29 0.74 22.00
CA VAL A 115 20.80 1.18 23.31
C VAL A 115 20.04 0.05 24.00
N LEU A 116 20.35 -0.18 25.27
CA LEU A 116 19.70 -1.16 26.14
C LEU A 116 19.21 -0.51 27.43
N GLY A 117 17.96 -0.71 27.78
CA GLY A 117 17.39 -0.33 29.08
C GLY A 117 17.32 -1.53 30.01
N LEU A 118 17.79 -1.37 31.25
CA LEU A 118 17.76 -2.41 32.27
C LEU A 118 17.08 -1.91 33.55
N ARG A 119 16.11 -2.68 34.05
CA ARG A 119 15.53 -2.45 35.38
C ARG A 119 16.36 -3.22 36.41
N ILE A 120 16.91 -2.48 37.37
CA ILE A 120 17.64 -3.04 38.52
C ILE A 120 16.65 -3.40 39.61
N ASP A 121 16.67 -4.65 40.02
CA ASP A 121 15.90 -5.16 41.15
C ASP A 121 16.78 -5.21 42.41
N LEU A 122 16.35 -4.51 43.45
CA LEU A 122 17.01 -4.42 44.75
C LEU A 122 16.28 -5.22 45.85
N ALA A 123 15.22 -5.97 45.53
CA ALA A 123 14.35 -6.60 46.52
C ALA A 123 15.11 -7.54 47.45
N GLU A 124 16.16 -8.21 47.00
CA GLU A 124 16.96 -9.14 47.78
C GLU A 124 18.36 -8.62 48.17
N PHE A 125 18.64 -7.36 47.82
CA PHE A 125 19.93 -6.74 48.18
C PHE A 125 19.94 -6.24 49.63
N PRO A 126 21.04 -6.40 50.42
CA PRO A 126 22.33 -6.99 50.02
C PRO A 126 22.46 -8.51 50.17
N GLN A 127 21.45 -9.21 50.69
CA GLN A 127 21.57 -10.60 51.16
C GLN A 127 21.83 -11.60 50.01
N LYS A 128 21.16 -11.41 48.86
CA LYS A 128 21.29 -12.29 47.70
C LYS A 128 21.80 -11.60 46.41
N GLY A 129 22.09 -10.30 46.54
CA GLY A 129 22.60 -9.52 45.40
C GLY A 129 21.54 -8.72 44.64
N MET A 130 21.90 -8.21 43.47
CA MET A 130 21.02 -7.46 42.56
C MET A 130 20.74 -8.29 41.32
N ALA A 131 19.61 -8.04 40.68
CA ALA A 131 19.28 -8.58 39.37
C ALA A 131 18.97 -7.45 38.38
N ALA A 132 19.23 -7.67 37.09
CA ALA A 132 18.89 -6.74 36.04
C ALA A 132 17.99 -7.43 35.01
N TYR A 133 16.95 -6.73 34.57
CA TYR A 133 15.99 -7.26 33.58
C TYR A 133 15.83 -6.25 32.44
N PRO A 134 15.84 -6.70 31.17
CA PRO A 134 15.57 -5.84 30.05
C PRO A 134 14.21 -5.15 30.18
N VAL A 135 14.17 -3.87 29.81
CA VAL A 135 12.94 -3.08 29.79
C VAL A 135 12.29 -3.18 28.42
N SER A 136 11.03 -3.55 28.38
CA SER A 136 10.25 -3.50 27.14
C SER A 136 10.03 -2.05 26.73
N LEU A 137 10.55 -1.67 25.57
CA LEU A 137 10.38 -0.33 25.02
C LEU A 137 8.93 -0.13 24.58
N LEU A 138 8.47 1.10 24.70
CA LEU A 138 7.18 1.49 24.10
C LEU A 138 7.32 1.62 22.59
N SER A 139 6.30 1.23 21.87
CA SER A 139 6.19 1.54 20.46
C SER A 139 6.21 3.06 20.28
N ILE A 140 6.98 3.54 19.30
CA ILE A 140 7.08 4.97 19.05
C ILE A 140 5.77 5.42 18.44
N ASN A 141 5.15 6.40 19.09
CA ASN A 141 4.01 7.06 18.50
C ASN A 141 4.48 7.86 17.27
N GLN A 142 4.14 7.37 16.09
CA GLN A 142 4.46 8.01 14.81
C GLN A 142 3.61 9.27 14.58
N GLY A 143 2.73 9.62 15.52
CA GLY A 143 1.79 10.71 15.40
C GLY A 143 0.48 10.28 14.75
N ARG A 144 -0.15 11.23 14.06
CA ARG A 144 -1.39 10.99 13.32
C ARG A 144 -1.09 10.23 12.03
N PHE A 145 -1.89 9.24 11.73
CA PHE A 145 -1.98 8.60 10.42
C PHE A 145 -3.43 8.17 10.15
N ILE A 146 -3.77 8.03 8.89
CA ILE A 146 -5.02 7.39 8.45
C ILE A 146 -4.60 6.18 7.65
N ALA A 147 -5.07 4.99 8.06
CA ALA A 147 -4.82 3.78 7.29
C ALA A 147 -5.48 3.89 5.91
N PRO A 148 -4.86 3.38 4.84
CA PRO A 148 -5.41 3.48 3.48
C PRO A 148 -6.63 2.58 3.24
N TRP A 149 -7.15 1.94 4.27
CA TRP A 149 -8.33 1.08 4.26
C TRP A 149 -9.48 1.78 4.96
N HIS A 150 -10.58 1.97 4.26
CA HIS A 150 -11.70 2.78 4.70
C HIS A 150 -13.01 2.01 4.55
N ASP A 151 -14.06 2.43 5.30
CA ASP A 151 -15.41 1.91 5.12
C ASP A 151 -16.28 2.94 4.40
N VAL A 152 -17.01 2.50 3.39
CA VAL A 152 -17.98 3.31 2.65
C VAL A 152 -19.39 2.86 3.02
N ASN A 153 -20.05 3.65 3.86
CA ASN A 153 -21.40 3.36 4.32
C ASN A 153 -22.38 4.25 3.56
N TRP A 154 -23.22 3.66 2.72
CA TRP A 154 -24.19 4.35 1.88
C TRP A 154 -25.55 4.46 2.54
N TYR A 155 -26.24 5.59 2.29
CA TYR A 155 -27.55 5.89 2.83
C TYR A 155 -28.46 6.51 1.77
N LEU A 156 -29.77 6.15 1.84
CA LEU A 156 -30.80 6.64 0.93
C LEU A 156 -31.20 8.09 1.22
N ASP A 157 -31.27 8.43 2.49
CA ASP A 157 -31.74 9.73 2.97
C ASP A 157 -30.97 10.21 4.21
N GLU A 158 -31.22 11.44 4.62
CA GLU A 158 -30.58 12.11 5.74
C GLU A 158 -30.93 11.47 7.10
N ALA A 159 -32.13 10.90 7.23
CA ALA A 159 -32.55 10.24 8.47
C ALA A 159 -31.85 8.88 8.66
N SER A 160 -31.66 8.13 7.58
CA SER A 160 -30.87 6.88 7.62
C SER A 160 -29.38 7.18 7.83
N LEU A 161 -28.85 8.24 7.23
CA LEU A 161 -27.48 8.71 7.46
C LEU A 161 -27.24 9.04 8.95
N GLU A 162 -28.09 9.83 9.59
CA GLU A 162 -27.90 10.19 11.01
C GLU A 162 -27.89 8.96 11.92
N LYS A 163 -28.84 8.04 11.73
CA LYS A 163 -28.87 6.76 12.47
C LYS A 163 -27.64 5.89 12.18
N GLY A 164 -27.16 5.94 10.93
CA GLY A 164 -25.97 5.24 10.50
C GLY A 164 -24.72 5.77 11.20
N VAL A 165 -24.53 7.09 11.20
CA VAL A 165 -23.41 7.72 11.90
C VAL A 165 -23.44 7.43 13.40
N GLU A 166 -24.59 7.55 14.06
CA GLU A 166 -24.72 7.13 15.46
C GLU A 166 -24.33 5.65 15.68
N SER A 167 -24.65 4.78 14.71
CA SER A 167 -24.30 3.36 14.83
C SER A 167 -22.81 3.12 14.64
N ILE A 168 -22.11 3.89 13.77
CA ILE A 168 -20.65 3.87 13.64
C ILE A 168 -20.01 4.29 14.96
N GLU A 169 -20.47 5.38 15.57
CA GLU A 169 -19.97 5.87 16.85
C GLU A 169 -20.14 4.82 17.98
N LYS A 170 -21.30 4.17 18.04
CA LYS A 170 -21.56 3.08 19.00
C LYS A 170 -20.68 1.86 18.75
N SER A 171 -20.44 1.49 17.48
CA SER A 171 -19.54 0.43 17.11
C SER A 171 -18.10 0.73 17.55
N CYS A 172 -17.62 1.95 17.24
CA CYS A 172 -16.30 2.40 17.67
C CYS A 172 -16.15 2.37 19.21
N GLN A 173 -17.15 2.86 19.93
CA GLN A 173 -17.15 2.85 21.39
C GLN A 173 -17.08 1.42 21.96
N ALA A 174 -17.87 0.50 21.41
CA ALA A 174 -17.88 -0.90 21.85
C ALA A 174 -16.55 -1.63 21.59
N LYS A 175 -15.90 -1.32 20.46
CA LYS A 175 -14.59 -1.86 20.07
C LYS A 175 -13.40 -1.12 20.69
N GLY A 176 -13.63 -0.03 21.44
CA GLY A 176 -12.57 0.79 22.03
C GLY A 176 -11.79 1.63 21.01
N ILE A 177 -12.30 1.81 19.79
CA ILE A 177 -11.70 2.64 18.74
C ILE A 177 -11.92 4.11 19.08
N LYS A 178 -10.84 4.87 19.26
CA LYS A 178 -10.88 6.25 19.76
C LYS A 178 -10.54 7.28 18.69
N ASN A 179 -9.68 6.92 17.75
CA ASN A 179 -9.09 7.84 16.79
C ASN A 179 -9.63 7.50 15.39
N TYR A 180 -10.61 8.27 14.94
CA TYR A 180 -11.25 8.08 13.63
C TYR A 180 -11.87 9.36 13.11
N VAL A 181 -12.18 9.37 11.83
CA VAL A 181 -12.90 10.44 11.14
C VAL A 181 -14.07 9.86 10.35
N ILE A 182 -15.16 10.61 10.25
CA ILE A 182 -16.30 10.31 9.40
C ILE A 182 -16.49 11.50 8.47
N THR A 183 -16.24 11.30 7.18
CA THR A 183 -16.46 12.32 6.15
C THR A 183 -17.80 12.07 5.50
N ILE A 184 -18.70 13.04 5.60
CA ILE A 184 -20.05 12.95 5.03
C ILE A 184 -20.04 13.54 3.63
N LEU A 185 -20.37 12.71 2.65
CA LEU A 185 -20.53 13.10 1.24
C LEU A 185 -21.99 13.12 0.88
N ARG A 186 -22.39 14.14 0.11
CA ARG A 186 -23.71 14.27 -0.49
C ARG A 186 -23.61 14.31 -2.01
N PHE A 187 -24.49 13.63 -2.68
CA PHE A 187 -24.56 13.59 -4.14
C PHE A 187 -25.86 14.26 -4.62
N ALA A 188 -25.73 15.24 -5.51
CA ALA A 188 -26.87 15.84 -6.18
C ALA A 188 -27.54 14.82 -7.12
N THR A 189 -26.73 14.08 -7.88
CA THR A 189 -27.13 12.93 -8.71
C THR A 189 -26.54 11.67 -8.09
N PRO A 190 -27.34 10.62 -7.79
CA PRO A 190 -26.82 9.39 -7.21
C PRO A 190 -25.73 8.76 -8.10
N PRO A 191 -24.58 8.37 -7.56
CA PRO A 191 -23.51 7.72 -8.33
C PRO A 191 -23.99 6.46 -9.03
N GLY A 192 -23.61 6.30 -10.29
CA GLY A 192 -23.97 5.12 -11.09
C GLY A 192 -25.38 5.18 -11.72
N SER A 193 -26.21 6.16 -11.42
CA SER A 193 -27.57 6.28 -12.01
C SER A 193 -27.54 6.38 -13.54
N GLU A 194 -26.59 7.12 -14.12
CA GLU A 194 -26.45 7.23 -15.58
C GLU A 194 -25.99 5.92 -16.22
N HIS A 195 -25.05 5.21 -15.59
CA HIS A 195 -24.57 3.92 -16.08
C HIS A 195 -25.66 2.84 -15.99
N GLN A 196 -26.44 2.86 -14.92
CA GLN A 196 -27.60 1.97 -14.76
C GLN A 196 -28.66 2.24 -15.82
N ALA A 197 -28.97 3.51 -16.08
CA ALA A 197 -29.91 3.90 -17.13
C ALA A 197 -29.45 3.43 -18.53
N ALA A 198 -28.16 3.60 -18.84
CA ALA A 198 -27.58 3.14 -20.10
C ALA A 198 -27.60 1.61 -20.22
N MET A 199 -27.34 0.89 -19.13
CA MET A 199 -27.43 -0.57 -19.08
C MET A 199 -28.86 -1.06 -19.32
N TRP A 200 -29.86 -0.46 -18.67
CA TRP A 200 -31.27 -0.82 -18.87
C TRP A 200 -31.75 -0.47 -20.26
N GLU A 201 -31.31 0.64 -20.83
CA GLU A 201 -31.59 0.98 -22.23
C GLU A 201 -31.03 -0.08 -23.19
N SER A 202 -29.80 -0.54 -22.95
CA SER A 202 -29.19 -1.61 -23.75
C SER A 202 -29.95 -2.94 -23.61
N ILE A 203 -30.40 -3.29 -22.39
CA ILE A 203 -31.23 -4.47 -22.15
C ILE A 203 -32.58 -4.36 -22.88
N ARG A 204 -33.22 -3.19 -22.86
CA ARG A 204 -34.45 -2.90 -23.58
C ARG A 204 -34.29 -3.10 -25.08
N GLN A 205 -33.23 -2.48 -25.66
CA GLN A 205 -32.93 -2.64 -27.10
C GLN A 205 -32.67 -4.09 -27.50
N MET A 206 -31.96 -4.85 -26.66
CA MET A 206 -31.75 -6.28 -26.89
C MET A 206 -33.06 -7.10 -26.83
N ALA A 207 -33.94 -6.79 -25.87
CA ALA A 207 -35.24 -7.46 -25.75
C ALA A 207 -36.14 -7.16 -26.95
N GLU A 208 -36.19 -5.91 -27.44
CA GLU A 208 -36.91 -5.52 -28.64
C GLU A 208 -36.36 -6.22 -29.90
N LEU A 209 -35.04 -6.33 -30.05
CA LEU A 209 -34.39 -7.02 -31.15
C LEU A 209 -34.68 -8.54 -31.16
N GLN A 210 -34.98 -9.13 -29.99
CA GLN A 210 -35.34 -10.53 -29.82
C GLN A 210 -36.85 -10.80 -29.90
N GLY A 211 -37.67 -9.76 -30.11
CA GLY A 211 -39.11 -9.88 -30.18
C GLY A 211 -39.78 -10.30 -28.87
N LEU A 212 -39.13 -10.06 -27.74
CA LEU A 212 -39.67 -10.33 -26.41
C LEU A 212 -40.65 -9.22 -26.03
N GLU A 213 -41.92 -9.55 -25.85
CA GLU A 213 -42.91 -8.60 -25.34
C GLU A 213 -42.57 -8.21 -23.90
N ARG A 214 -42.20 -6.95 -23.74
CA ARG A 214 -41.91 -6.22 -22.50
C ARG A 214 -40.93 -6.93 -21.54
N ALA A 215 -39.73 -6.44 -21.54
CA ALA A 215 -38.85 -6.56 -20.36
C ALA A 215 -39.65 -6.21 -19.09
N SER A 216 -39.44 -6.97 -18.02
CA SER A 216 -39.95 -6.64 -16.68
C SER A 216 -39.75 -5.15 -16.37
N PRO A 217 -40.68 -4.49 -15.64
CA PRO A 217 -40.50 -3.10 -15.27
C PRO A 217 -39.08 -2.94 -14.68
N GLU A 218 -38.44 -1.86 -15.08
CA GLU A 218 -37.14 -1.47 -14.54
C GLU A 218 -37.18 -1.59 -13.00
N PRO A 219 -36.33 -2.41 -12.37
CA PRO A 219 -36.35 -2.48 -10.92
C PRO A 219 -36.02 -1.09 -10.40
N GLU A 220 -36.83 -0.59 -9.47
CA GLU A 220 -36.49 0.61 -8.71
C GLU A 220 -35.24 0.30 -7.90
N LEU A 221 -34.06 0.59 -8.47
CA LEU A 221 -32.80 0.44 -7.77
C LEU A 221 -32.68 1.54 -6.70
N PRO A 222 -32.24 1.17 -5.50
CA PRO A 222 -32.09 2.16 -4.42
C PRO A 222 -31.12 3.26 -4.87
N THR A 223 -31.56 4.51 -4.74
CA THR A 223 -30.77 5.69 -5.11
C THR A 223 -30.10 6.27 -3.87
N TYR A 224 -28.87 5.82 -3.61
CA TYR A 224 -28.09 6.32 -2.49
C TYR A 224 -27.63 7.75 -2.74
N ARG A 225 -27.89 8.65 -1.80
CA ARG A 225 -27.54 10.08 -1.91
C ARG A 225 -26.47 10.53 -0.92
N PHE A 226 -26.18 9.70 0.08
CA PHE A 226 -25.22 10.05 1.12
C PHE A 226 -24.23 8.91 1.34
N ILE A 227 -23.01 9.28 1.69
CA ILE A 227 -21.98 8.39 2.20
C ILE A 227 -21.51 8.91 3.56
N ALA A 228 -21.43 8.04 4.56
CA ALA A 228 -20.52 8.22 5.68
C ALA A 228 -19.23 7.45 5.36
N TYR A 229 -18.24 8.18 4.91
CA TYR A 229 -16.91 7.66 4.60
C TYR A 229 -16.10 7.61 5.89
N PHE A 230 -15.85 6.41 6.39
CA PHE A 230 -15.23 6.20 7.69
C PHE A 230 -13.78 5.73 7.53
N ALA A 231 -12.89 6.36 8.29
CA ALA A 231 -11.49 5.98 8.34
C ALA A 231 -10.98 6.07 9.78
N MET A 232 -10.17 5.11 10.18
CA MET A 232 -9.66 4.99 11.54
C MET A 232 -8.15 4.93 11.58
N GLN A 233 -7.60 5.28 12.74
CA GLN A 233 -6.20 5.09 13.06
C GLN A 233 -6.08 3.91 14.03
N LEU A 234 -5.67 2.77 13.51
CA LEU A 234 -5.31 1.59 14.28
C LEU A 234 -4.04 0.97 13.68
N THR A 235 -3.11 0.62 14.52
CA THR A 235 -1.95 -0.21 14.15
C THR A 235 -2.32 -1.68 14.09
N ASN A 236 -1.52 -2.52 13.44
CA ASN A 236 -1.71 -3.97 13.44
C ASN A 236 -1.85 -4.53 14.87
N GLN A 237 -1.03 -4.04 15.80
CA GLN A 237 -1.08 -4.48 17.20
C GLN A 237 -2.39 -4.08 17.89
N GLU A 238 -2.91 -2.87 17.64
CA GLU A 238 -4.20 -2.44 18.21
C GLU A 238 -5.37 -3.23 17.61
N CYS A 239 -5.35 -3.51 16.29
CA CYS A 239 -6.33 -4.37 15.64
C CYS A 239 -6.33 -5.77 16.25
N LEU A 240 -5.17 -6.40 16.40
CA LEU A 240 -5.04 -7.72 17.03
C LEU A 240 -5.53 -7.71 18.47
N GLY A 241 -5.26 -6.64 19.23
CA GLY A 241 -5.77 -6.50 20.60
C GLY A 241 -7.30 -6.43 20.67
N ILE A 242 -7.97 -5.82 19.71
CA ILE A 242 -9.43 -5.80 19.60
C ILE A 242 -9.95 -7.19 19.19
N ILE A 243 -9.31 -7.81 18.20
CA ILE A 243 -9.66 -9.15 17.71
C ILE A 243 -9.55 -10.19 18.83
N ASP A 244 -8.48 -10.18 19.61
CA ASP A 244 -8.28 -11.09 20.75
C ASP A 244 -9.38 -10.98 21.82
N GLN A 245 -9.94 -9.77 21.98
CA GLN A 245 -10.98 -9.52 22.98
C GLN A 245 -12.39 -9.83 22.48
N MET A 246 -12.65 -9.74 21.19
CA MET A 246 -14.00 -9.72 20.64
C MET A 246 -14.27 -10.80 19.59
N SER A 247 -13.26 -11.37 18.93
CA SER A 247 -13.43 -12.44 17.97
C SER A 247 -13.61 -13.79 18.67
N ALA A 248 -14.44 -14.67 18.09
CA ALA A 248 -14.56 -16.06 18.51
C ALA A 248 -13.37 -16.92 18.06
N GLU A 249 -12.71 -16.52 16.98
CA GLU A 249 -11.64 -17.27 16.29
C GLU A 249 -10.43 -16.37 15.98
N PRO A 250 -9.76 -15.80 17.01
CA PRO A 250 -8.65 -14.87 16.81
C PRO A 250 -7.42 -15.53 16.16
N ASP A 251 -7.22 -16.82 16.39
CA ASP A 251 -6.05 -17.55 15.87
C ASP A 251 -6.14 -17.73 14.35
N GLU A 252 -7.31 -17.96 13.77
CA GLU A 252 -7.49 -18.05 12.31
C GLU A 252 -7.11 -16.73 11.62
N ILE A 253 -7.46 -15.60 12.24
CA ILE A 253 -7.09 -14.27 11.71
C ILE A 253 -5.57 -14.07 11.77
N ARG A 254 -4.91 -14.55 12.84
CA ARG A 254 -3.45 -14.48 12.98
C ARG A 254 -2.73 -15.32 11.94
N GLU A 255 -3.18 -16.55 11.72
CA GLU A 255 -2.65 -17.45 10.69
C GLU A 255 -2.80 -16.85 9.28
N SER A 256 -3.93 -16.18 9.03
CA SER A 256 -4.21 -15.57 7.72
C SER A 256 -3.22 -14.44 7.36
N ILE A 257 -2.62 -13.76 8.34
CA ILE A 257 -1.71 -12.64 8.10
C ILE A 257 -0.21 -13.02 8.16
N GLU A 258 0.15 -14.27 8.52
CA GLU A 258 1.55 -14.67 8.71
C GLU A 258 2.42 -14.47 7.46
N ASP A 259 1.85 -14.71 6.28
CA ASP A 259 2.55 -14.59 4.98
C ASP A 259 2.28 -13.25 4.27
N MET A 260 1.51 -12.35 4.89
CA MET A 260 1.19 -11.04 4.32
C MET A 260 2.29 -10.01 4.63
N ASP A 261 2.52 -9.08 3.70
CA ASP A 261 3.27 -7.88 4.02
C ASP A 261 2.51 -6.97 5.01
N GLU A 262 3.19 -5.99 5.58
CA GLU A 262 2.64 -5.15 6.65
C GLU A 262 1.40 -4.35 6.21
N GLU A 263 1.35 -3.90 4.95
CA GLU A 263 0.25 -3.12 4.39
C GLU A 263 -0.97 -4.02 4.11
N ALA A 264 -0.76 -5.17 3.51
CA ALA A 264 -1.83 -6.16 3.27
C ALA A 264 -2.41 -6.68 4.59
N ALA A 265 -1.56 -6.98 5.57
CA ALA A 265 -1.97 -7.38 6.92
C ALA A 265 -2.81 -6.29 7.59
N LEU A 266 -2.42 -5.01 7.47
CA LEU A 266 -3.18 -3.89 8.02
C LEU A 266 -4.60 -3.82 7.42
N GLY A 267 -4.71 -3.94 6.08
CA GLY A 267 -5.99 -3.96 5.40
C GLY A 267 -6.91 -5.08 5.87
N TYR A 268 -6.39 -6.31 5.92
CA TYR A 268 -7.12 -7.48 6.38
C TYR A 268 -7.57 -7.36 7.85
N LEU A 269 -6.70 -6.83 8.72
CA LEU A 269 -7.02 -6.60 10.13
C LEU A 269 -8.08 -5.51 10.33
N HIS A 270 -8.03 -4.42 9.54
CA HIS A 270 -9.07 -3.39 9.57
C HIS A 270 -10.43 -3.94 9.14
N GLU A 271 -10.49 -4.75 8.09
CA GLU A 271 -11.71 -5.42 7.65
C GLU A 271 -12.23 -6.37 8.72
N SER A 272 -11.34 -7.16 9.33
CA SER A 272 -11.68 -8.08 10.41
C SER A 272 -12.27 -7.33 11.61
N VAL A 273 -11.66 -6.23 12.04
CA VAL A 273 -12.20 -5.35 13.11
C VAL A 273 -13.54 -4.76 12.71
N GLY A 274 -13.70 -4.32 11.45
CA GLY A 274 -14.97 -3.83 10.91
C GLY A 274 -16.08 -4.86 11.02
N ALA A 275 -15.76 -6.13 10.74
CA ALA A 275 -16.71 -7.26 10.76
C ALA A 275 -17.18 -7.68 12.17
N LEU A 276 -16.47 -7.30 13.26
CA LEU A 276 -16.87 -7.62 14.63
C LEU A 276 -18.18 -6.90 15.03
N GLU A 277 -18.98 -7.56 15.85
CA GLU A 277 -20.20 -6.94 16.41
C GLU A 277 -19.87 -5.99 17.59
N PRO A 278 -20.62 -4.88 17.76
CA PRO A 278 -21.72 -4.42 16.91
C PRO A 278 -21.20 -3.82 15.60
N ARG A 279 -21.82 -4.19 14.47
CA ARG A 279 -21.53 -3.58 13.17
C ARG A 279 -22.29 -2.27 12.99
N PRO A 280 -21.73 -1.31 12.24
CA PRO A 280 -22.48 -0.14 11.80
C PRO A 280 -23.72 -0.54 11.00
N LYS A 281 -24.77 0.29 11.07
CA LYS A 281 -25.99 0.13 10.27
C LYS A 281 -25.89 1.01 9.04
N GLN A 282 -25.99 0.42 7.89
CA GLN A 282 -25.95 1.09 6.59
C GLN A 282 -26.98 0.46 5.64
N ASP A 283 -27.38 1.21 4.61
CA ASP A 283 -28.27 0.71 3.57
C ASP A 283 -27.47 -0.13 2.54
N HIS A 284 -26.19 0.26 2.29
CA HIS A 284 -25.25 -0.51 1.50
C HIS A 284 -23.81 -0.26 2.00
N TYR A 285 -22.96 -1.25 1.86
CA TYR A 285 -21.56 -1.22 2.31
C TYR A 285 -20.59 -1.56 1.19
N GLU A 286 -19.49 -0.83 1.15
CA GLU A 286 -18.37 -1.12 0.28
C GLU A 286 -17.04 -0.84 1.02
N ILE A 287 -16.00 -1.56 0.63
CA ILE A 287 -14.64 -1.24 1.05
C ILE A 287 -14.20 0.04 0.32
N GLY A 288 -13.63 0.97 1.08
CA GLY A 288 -13.07 2.22 0.62
C GLY A 288 -11.56 2.23 0.63
N TYR A 289 -11.00 3.09 -0.21
CA TYR A 289 -9.57 3.37 -0.29
C TYR A 289 -9.36 4.74 -0.94
N PRO A 290 -8.18 5.36 -0.82
CA PRO A 290 -7.95 6.73 -1.27
C PRO A 290 -8.38 7.04 -2.71
N ALA A 291 -8.09 6.14 -3.67
CA ALA A 291 -8.48 6.37 -5.07
C ALA A 291 -10.01 6.33 -5.24
N LYS A 292 -10.73 5.54 -4.45
CA LYS A 292 -12.20 5.48 -4.46
C LYS A 292 -12.82 6.76 -3.92
N LEU A 293 -12.22 7.34 -2.86
CA LEU A 293 -12.67 8.66 -2.36
C LEU A 293 -12.49 9.74 -3.43
N ILE A 294 -11.34 9.76 -4.11
CA ILE A 294 -11.10 10.71 -5.20
C ILE A 294 -12.17 10.57 -6.28
N LYS A 295 -12.51 9.34 -6.67
CA LYS A 295 -13.57 9.07 -7.65
C LYS A 295 -14.93 9.57 -7.19
N PHE A 296 -15.28 9.41 -5.92
CA PHE A 296 -16.52 9.95 -5.38
C PHE A 296 -16.59 11.48 -5.46
N LEU A 297 -15.47 12.16 -5.21
CA LEU A 297 -15.39 13.61 -5.20
C LEU A 297 -15.33 14.19 -6.63
N ASP A 298 -14.42 13.66 -7.45
CA ASP A 298 -14.06 14.26 -8.73
C ASP A 298 -14.93 13.74 -9.89
N ASP A 299 -15.20 12.42 -9.96
CA ASP A 299 -15.96 11.81 -11.06
C ASP A 299 -17.48 11.86 -10.80
N PHE A 300 -17.90 11.62 -9.56
CA PHE A 300 -19.32 11.55 -9.20
C PHE A 300 -19.87 12.83 -8.57
N GLY A 301 -19.06 13.87 -8.45
CA GLY A 301 -19.47 15.17 -7.94
C GLY A 301 -19.95 15.13 -6.49
N GLY A 302 -19.37 14.27 -5.67
CA GLY A 302 -19.65 14.21 -4.24
C GLY A 302 -19.20 15.48 -3.52
N GLU A 303 -20.12 16.12 -2.81
CA GLU A 303 -19.84 17.29 -1.99
C GLU A 303 -19.56 16.87 -0.55
N VAL A 304 -18.39 17.27 0.00
CA VAL A 304 -18.10 17.10 1.43
C VAL A 304 -18.94 18.09 2.21
N THR A 305 -19.92 17.60 2.97
CA THR A 305 -20.81 18.47 3.78
C THR A 305 -20.31 18.62 5.21
N GLU A 306 -19.66 17.61 5.77
CA GLU A 306 -19.17 17.61 7.14
C GLU A 306 -18.00 16.62 7.29
N ILE A 307 -17.03 16.94 8.18
CA ILE A 307 -16.02 16.00 8.67
C ILE A 307 -16.12 15.92 10.17
N ARG A 308 -16.65 14.80 10.69
CA ARG A 308 -16.70 14.52 12.13
C ARG A 308 -15.39 13.91 12.59
N ARG A 309 -14.81 14.47 13.63
CA ARG A 309 -13.47 14.13 14.12
C ARG A 309 -13.53 13.59 15.53
N TYR A 310 -12.80 12.50 15.79
CA TYR A 310 -12.77 11.85 17.10
C TYR A 310 -11.34 11.62 17.57
N GLY A 311 -11.18 11.56 18.90
CA GLY A 311 -9.88 11.29 19.52
C GLY A 311 -8.82 12.36 19.21
N ILE A 312 -7.68 11.95 18.68
CA ILE A 312 -6.57 12.87 18.35
C ILE A 312 -6.95 13.85 17.24
N PHE A 313 -7.82 13.44 16.29
CA PHE A 313 -8.26 14.30 15.20
C PHE A 313 -9.11 15.49 15.68
N SER A 314 -9.89 15.32 16.75
CA SER A 314 -10.66 16.40 17.38
C SER A 314 -9.84 17.24 18.34
N ARG A 315 -8.84 16.65 19.00
CA ARG A 315 -7.97 17.38 19.96
C ARG A 315 -6.96 18.29 19.30
N ASN A 316 -6.58 18.01 18.05
CA ASN A 316 -5.65 18.84 17.31
C ASN A 316 -6.37 20.03 16.67
N LEU A 317 -6.40 21.17 17.35
CA LEU A 317 -7.06 22.38 16.89
C LEU A 317 -6.41 23.04 15.66
N LEU A 318 -5.18 22.67 15.33
CA LEU A 318 -4.47 23.17 14.14
C LEU A 318 -4.69 22.29 12.90
N LEU A 319 -5.33 21.15 13.06
CA LEU A 319 -5.63 20.24 11.95
C LEU A 319 -6.82 20.78 11.16
N SER A 320 -6.61 21.10 9.88
CA SER A 320 -7.68 21.56 8.99
C SER A 320 -8.42 20.39 8.33
N ASP A 321 -9.62 20.66 7.77
CA ASP A 321 -10.38 19.68 6.99
C ASP A 321 -9.65 19.33 5.69
N GLU A 322 -8.97 20.30 5.08
CA GLU A 322 -8.15 20.08 3.89
C GLU A 322 -7.02 19.10 4.16
N SER A 323 -6.38 19.20 5.34
CA SER A 323 -5.32 18.27 5.74
C SER A 323 -5.84 16.85 5.93
N ILE A 324 -7.02 16.69 6.53
CA ILE A 324 -7.68 15.38 6.69
C ILE A 324 -8.05 14.80 5.31
N LEU A 325 -8.63 15.61 4.44
CA LEU A 325 -8.98 15.18 3.08
C LEU A 325 -7.75 14.80 2.25
N SER A 326 -6.64 15.52 2.41
CA SER A 326 -5.37 15.18 1.75
C SER A 326 -4.85 13.82 2.23
N GLU A 327 -4.90 13.55 3.54
CA GLU A 327 -4.52 12.24 4.09
C GLU A 327 -5.48 11.12 3.63
N LEU A 328 -6.78 11.35 3.63
CA LEU A 328 -7.78 10.40 3.12
C LEU A 328 -7.60 10.10 1.61
N LYS A 329 -7.10 11.06 0.84
CA LYS A 329 -6.73 10.89 -0.58
C LYS A 329 -5.37 10.23 -0.77
N GLY A 330 -4.65 9.91 0.31
CA GLY A 330 -3.32 9.31 0.28
C GLY A 330 -2.21 10.22 -0.24
N GLU A 331 -2.39 11.55 -0.15
CA GLU A 331 -1.41 12.54 -0.61
C GLU A 331 -0.23 12.73 0.37
N ASP A 332 -0.26 12.07 1.52
CA ASP A 332 0.78 12.09 2.56
C ASP A 332 1.91 11.06 2.34
N GLY A 333 1.80 10.23 1.31
CA GLY A 333 2.73 9.14 0.99
C GLY A 333 2.40 7.79 1.64
N SER A 334 1.31 7.72 2.41
CA SER A 334 0.89 6.49 3.10
C SER A 334 0.49 5.36 2.17
N THR A 335 0.02 5.69 0.96
CA THR A 335 -0.44 4.72 -0.04
C THR A 335 0.67 4.15 -0.93
N GLY A 336 1.93 4.56 -0.75
CA GLY A 336 3.00 4.18 -1.68
C GLY A 336 2.85 4.74 -3.11
N GLN A 337 1.81 5.52 -3.40
CA GLN A 337 1.51 5.99 -4.75
C GLN A 337 1.50 7.50 -4.90
N LYS A 338 1.14 8.24 -3.87
CA LYS A 338 1.00 9.69 -3.92
C LYS A 338 1.73 10.37 -2.77
N PHE A 339 2.36 11.49 -3.08
CA PHE A 339 2.91 12.39 -2.07
C PHE A 339 2.75 13.83 -2.55
N LYS A 340 2.20 14.69 -1.69
CA LYS A 340 2.04 16.11 -1.99
C LYS A 340 2.26 16.93 -0.75
N ARG A 341 3.26 17.80 -0.77
CA ARG A 341 3.59 18.67 0.37
C ARG A 341 4.39 19.90 -0.05
N THR A 342 4.12 21.01 0.64
CA THR A 342 5.04 22.16 0.66
C THR A 342 6.01 22.01 1.84
N VAL A 343 7.31 22.11 1.57
CA VAL A 343 8.39 21.89 2.53
C VAL A 343 9.29 23.11 2.61
N SER A 344 9.62 23.57 3.81
CA SER A 344 10.63 24.62 4.01
C SER A 344 12.00 24.00 4.21
N VAL A 345 12.97 24.40 3.39
CA VAL A 345 14.37 23.93 3.46
C VAL A 345 15.03 24.35 4.78
N THR A 346 14.67 25.53 5.33
CA THR A 346 15.21 25.99 6.62
C THR A 346 14.78 25.12 7.79
N ASN A 347 13.68 24.36 7.65
CA ASN A 347 13.18 23.49 8.68
C ASN A 347 13.67 22.04 8.48
N ARG A 348 14.74 21.69 9.21
CA ARG A 348 15.34 20.35 9.14
C ARG A 348 14.34 19.21 9.41
N ALA A 349 13.37 19.43 10.30
CA ALA A 349 12.36 18.40 10.60
C ALA A 349 11.41 18.21 9.42
N HIS A 350 11.01 19.28 8.71
CA HIS A 350 10.22 19.18 7.49
C HIS A 350 10.97 18.42 6.39
N MET A 351 12.26 18.72 6.20
CA MET A 351 13.09 18.03 5.21
C MET A 351 13.27 16.55 5.55
N ALA A 352 13.55 16.22 6.79
CA ALA A 352 13.71 14.84 7.25
C ALA A 352 12.41 14.04 7.08
N SER A 353 11.26 14.62 7.47
CA SER A 353 9.94 13.99 7.28
C SER A 353 9.62 13.81 5.80
N ALA A 354 9.85 14.83 4.95
CA ALA A 354 9.60 14.72 3.52
C ALA A 354 10.46 13.63 2.86
N ARG A 355 11.74 13.52 3.23
CA ARG A 355 12.63 12.45 2.75
C ARG A 355 12.11 11.06 3.14
N ALA A 356 11.66 10.89 4.37
CA ALA A 356 11.10 9.63 4.85
C ALA A 356 9.82 9.27 4.09
N ASP A 357 8.90 10.22 3.93
CA ASP A 357 7.62 10.00 3.26
C ASP A 357 7.78 9.77 1.74
N ILE A 358 8.71 10.49 1.08
CA ILE A 358 9.08 10.23 -0.32
C ILE A 358 9.73 8.84 -0.45
N GLY A 359 10.60 8.47 0.50
CA GLY A 359 11.22 7.14 0.55
C GLY A 359 10.20 6.02 0.60
N ARG A 360 9.16 6.17 1.41
CA ARG A 360 8.02 5.26 1.54
C ARG A 360 7.15 5.26 0.28
N CYS A 361 6.75 6.43 -0.22
CA CYS A 361 5.98 6.57 -1.45
C CYS A 361 6.66 5.93 -2.68
N LEU A 362 7.98 5.94 -2.72
CA LEU A 362 8.79 5.39 -3.82
C LEU A 362 9.56 4.14 -3.41
N GLU A 363 9.07 3.37 -2.44
CA GLU A 363 9.75 2.16 -1.97
C GLU A 363 10.03 1.20 -3.12
N GLN A 364 9.07 0.99 -3.99
CA GLN A 364 9.17 0.11 -5.14
C GLN A 364 9.76 0.78 -6.40
N ASN A 365 9.93 2.11 -6.40
CA ASN A 365 10.57 2.86 -7.49
C ASN A 365 11.94 3.39 -7.06
N ALA A 366 12.93 2.51 -7.03
CA ALA A 366 14.30 2.83 -6.62
C ALA A 366 14.95 3.92 -7.49
N VAL A 367 14.56 4.03 -8.77
CA VAL A 367 15.10 5.02 -9.71
C VAL A 367 14.70 6.44 -9.27
N TRP A 368 13.42 6.72 -9.15
CA TRP A 368 12.97 8.05 -8.73
C TRP A 368 13.29 8.33 -7.27
N ARG A 369 13.25 7.31 -6.40
CA ARG A 369 13.70 7.49 -5.01
C ARG A 369 15.13 8.01 -4.94
N GLY A 370 16.06 7.38 -5.66
CA GLY A 370 17.46 7.84 -5.72
C GLY A 370 17.60 9.23 -6.33
N HIS A 371 16.88 9.50 -7.42
CA HIS A 371 16.90 10.82 -8.08
C HIS A 371 16.37 11.93 -7.17
N LEU A 372 15.23 11.72 -6.49
CA LEU A 372 14.62 12.72 -5.62
C LEU A 372 15.46 12.98 -4.38
N MET A 373 16.06 11.95 -3.76
CA MET A 373 16.97 12.16 -2.63
C MET A 373 18.14 13.07 -3.04
N ARG A 374 18.74 12.81 -4.19
CA ARG A 374 19.80 13.65 -4.76
C ARG A 374 19.34 15.07 -5.07
N ILE A 375 18.14 15.23 -5.66
CA ILE A 375 17.55 16.54 -5.96
C ILE A 375 17.34 17.34 -4.67
N LEU A 376 16.87 16.70 -3.61
CA LEU A 376 16.70 17.33 -2.30
C LEU A 376 18.05 17.76 -1.71
N ASP A 377 19.12 16.96 -1.86
CA ASP A 377 20.47 17.35 -1.43
C ASP A 377 20.98 18.58 -2.20
N GLU A 378 20.76 18.59 -3.53
CA GLU A 378 21.10 19.72 -4.39
C GLU A 378 20.35 21.00 -3.95
N VAL A 379 19.04 20.88 -3.70
CA VAL A 379 18.20 22.02 -3.30
C VAL A 379 18.60 22.52 -1.90
N GLU A 380 18.87 21.66 -0.94
CA GLU A 380 19.36 22.05 0.40
C GLU A 380 20.69 22.80 0.32
N SER A 381 21.58 22.39 -0.58
CA SER A 381 22.89 23.00 -0.77
C SER A 381 22.82 24.35 -1.51
N GLU A 382 22.01 24.42 -2.59
CA GLU A 382 21.99 25.60 -3.46
C GLU A 382 20.94 26.65 -3.03
N PHE A 383 19.86 26.22 -2.35
CA PHE A 383 18.73 27.08 -1.97
C PHE A 383 18.32 26.88 -0.50
N PRO A 384 19.21 27.16 0.47
CA PRO A 384 19.00 26.83 1.88
C PRO A 384 17.82 27.55 2.54
N GLU A 385 17.30 28.63 1.92
CA GLU A 385 16.16 29.41 2.44
C GLU A 385 14.87 29.20 1.63
N ALA A 386 14.85 28.26 0.68
CA ALA A 386 13.70 28.07 -0.20
C ALA A 386 12.54 27.33 0.47
N GLU A 387 11.35 27.50 -0.12
CA GLU A 387 10.25 26.55 -0.01
C GLU A 387 10.19 25.69 -1.27
N ILE A 388 9.79 24.44 -1.09
CA ILE A 388 9.67 23.46 -2.17
C ILE A 388 8.24 22.94 -2.19
N ASP A 389 7.57 23.03 -3.33
CA ASP A 389 6.33 22.28 -3.57
C ASP A 389 6.69 20.95 -4.24
N ILE A 390 6.31 19.85 -3.60
CA ILE A 390 6.57 18.50 -4.09
C ILE A 390 5.22 17.83 -4.38
N SER A 391 5.11 17.22 -5.54
CA SER A 391 3.97 16.38 -5.93
C SER A 391 4.50 15.16 -6.67
N ILE A 392 4.15 13.97 -6.19
CA ILE A 392 4.52 12.68 -6.77
C ILE A 392 3.26 11.89 -7.01
N PHE A 393 3.16 11.29 -8.18
CA PHE A 393 2.20 10.25 -8.53
C PHE A 393 2.95 9.10 -9.17
N ASN A 394 2.99 7.97 -8.48
CA ASN A 394 3.71 6.77 -8.90
C ASN A 394 2.79 5.56 -8.77
N PRO A 395 1.78 5.41 -9.66
CA PRO A 395 0.97 4.22 -9.68
C PRO A 395 1.85 3.01 -10.00
N ALA A 396 1.86 2.02 -9.13
CA ALA A 396 2.53 0.76 -9.39
C ALA A 396 1.74 -0.04 -10.43
N THR A 397 2.37 -0.44 -11.50
CA THR A 397 1.94 -1.29 -12.61
C THR A 397 1.91 -0.60 -13.97
N GLY A 398 3.03 -0.69 -14.68
CA GLY A 398 3.20 -0.08 -16.01
C GLY A 398 2.14 -0.50 -17.03
N ILE A 399 1.69 -1.76 -17.04
CA ILE A 399 0.66 -2.24 -17.99
C ILE A 399 -0.68 -1.54 -17.73
N LEU A 400 -1.03 -1.34 -16.47
CA LEU A 400 -2.29 -0.66 -16.12
C LEU A 400 -2.24 0.83 -16.39
N THR A 401 -1.09 1.46 -16.17
CA THR A 401 -0.83 2.83 -16.61
C THR A 401 -1.09 2.97 -18.11
N LEU A 402 -0.54 2.05 -18.91
CA LEU A 402 -0.75 2.03 -20.36
C LEU A 402 -2.24 1.89 -20.71
N TYR A 403 -2.94 0.96 -20.06
CA TYR A 403 -4.37 0.74 -20.30
C TYR A 403 -5.20 1.98 -19.97
N PHE A 404 -5.11 2.49 -18.73
CA PHE A 404 -5.91 3.63 -18.29
C PHE A 404 -5.58 4.93 -19.05
N SER A 405 -4.30 5.17 -19.38
CA SER A 405 -3.90 6.36 -20.14
C SER A 405 -4.48 6.40 -21.55
N THR A 406 -4.88 5.25 -22.10
CA THR A 406 -5.39 5.15 -23.49
C THR A 406 -6.90 5.04 -23.60
N ILE A 407 -7.60 4.52 -22.57
CA ILE A 407 -9.06 4.29 -22.66
C ILE A 407 -9.91 5.40 -22.05
N ARG A 408 -9.32 6.28 -21.23
CA ARG A 408 -10.05 7.35 -20.54
C ARG A 408 -9.77 8.71 -21.17
N ASP A 409 -10.79 9.57 -21.19
CA ASP A 409 -10.63 10.96 -21.64
C ASP A 409 -9.65 11.74 -20.74
N ASP A 410 -9.57 11.38 -19.44
CA ASP A 410 -8.65 11.92 -18.45
C ASP A 410 -7.38 11.06 -18.27
N GLY A 411 -7.05 10.22 -19.24
CA GLY A 411 -5.97 9.22 -19.18
C GLY A 411 -4.60 9.77 -18.79
N ILE A 412 -4.35 11.05 -19.08
CA ILE A 412 -3.13 11.75 -18.65
C ILE A 412 -2.91 11.72 -17.12
N LEU A 413 -3.98 11.62 -16.34
CA LEU A 413 -3.92 11.56 -14.88
C LEU A 413 -3.38 10.22 -14.36
N TYR A 414 -3.30 9.20 -15.20
CA TYR A 414 -2.79 7.87 -14.85
C TYR A 414 -1.31 7.68 -15.18
N ILE A 415 -0.67 8.68 -15.80
CA ILE A 415 0.74 8.63 -16.17
C ILE A 415 1.59 8.92 -14.92
N PRO A 416 2.54 8.04 -14.56
CA PRO A 416 3.47 8.31 -13.48
C PRO A 416 4.22 9.62 -13.70
N SER A 417 4.26 10.47 -12.70
CA SER A 417 4.95 11.75 -12.78
C SER A 417 5.33 12.28 -11.40
N TYR A 418 6.35 13.11 -11.34
CA TYR A 418 6.58 13.96 -10.19
C TYR A 418 6.95 15.37 -10.61
N HIS A 419 6.67 16.33 -9.75
CA HIS A 419 7.07 17.72 -9.89
C HIS A 419 7.62 18.21 -8.55
N LEU A 420 8.75 18.89 -8.59
CA LEU A 420 9.35 19.59 -7.47
C LEU A 420 9.68 21.00 -7.93
N VAL A 421 8.99 21.99 -7.36
CA VAL A 421 9.15 23.40 -7.72
C VAL A 421 9.80 24.13 -6.56
N VAL A 422 10.99 24.71 -6.81
CA VAL A 422 11.69 25.54 -5.84
C VAL A 422 11.14 26.95 -5.93
N LYS A 423 10.52 27.42 -4.84
CA LYS A 423 9.93 28.76 -4.77
C LYS A 423 11.01 29.80 -4.46
N ASN A 424 10.90 30.96 -5.10
CA ASN A 424 11.74 32.14 -4.88
C ASN A 424 13.24 32.03 -5.19
N PRO A 425 13.76 31.06 -5.94
CA PRO A 425 15.10 31.16 -6.44
C PRO A 425 15.15 32.12 -7.63
N SER A 426 16.31 32.71 -7.89
CA SER A 426 16.62 33.33 -9.18
C SER A 426 17.89 32.65 -9.70
N PRO A 427 17.80 31.84 -10.75
CA PRO A 427 16.64 31.49 -11.59
C PRO A 427 15.62 30.55 -10.94
N THR A 428 14.36 30.61 -11.34
CA THR A 428 13.33 29.65 -10.89
C THR A 428 13.68 28.26 -11.39
N ARG A 429 13.68 27.28 -10.49
CA ARG A 429 14.07 25.91 -10.81
C ARG A 429 12.91 24.94 -10.56
N MET A 430 12.67 24.07 -11.53
CA MET A 430 11.70 22.98 -11.45
C MET A 430 12.35 21.67 -11.83
N TYR A 431 12.10 20.63 -11.07
CA TYR A 431 12.45 19.25 -11.38
C TYR A 431 11.17 18.46 -11.65
N TYR A 432 11.22 17.54 -12.60
CA TYR A 432 10.08 16.71 -12.93
C TYR A 432 10.52 15.34 -13.46
N GLY A 433 9.65 14.37 -13.30
CA GLY A 433 9.87 13.00 -13.75
C GLY A 433 8.78 12.53 -14.70
N GLY A 434 9.12 11.56 -15.54
CA GLY A 434 8.22 10.93 -16.48
C GLY A 434 8.77 9.61 -17.02
N LEU A 435 7.96 8.94 -17.83
CA LEU A 435 8.33 7.74 -18.58
C LEU A 435 8.87 8.14 -19.96
N ASP A 436 9.96 7.49 -20.39
CA ASP A 436 10.57 7.66 -21.71
C ASP A 436 10.82 6.29 -22.36
N SER A 437 10.81 6.24 -23.68
CA SER A 437 11.13 5.03 -24.44
C SER A 437 12.58 4.61 -24.20
N ALA A 438 12.80 3.39 -23.73
CA ALA A 438 14.11 2.82 -23.42
C ALA A 438 14.47 1.62 -24.30
N GLY A 439 13.51 1.08 -25.04
CA GLY A 439 13.71 -0.11 -25.87
C GLY A 439 12.46 -0.51 -26.62
N ASN A 440 12.44 -1.74 -27.11
CA ASN A 440 11.23 -2.33 -27.69
C ASN A 440 10.50 -3.11 -26.61
N PRO A 441 9.15 -3.07 -26.56
CA PRO A 441 8.38 -3.83 -25.59
C PRO A 441 8.55 -5.34 -25.83
N MET A 442 8.60 -6.08 -24.72
CA MET A 442 8.38 -7.52 -24.72
C MET A 442 6.95 -7.80 -25.23
N GLY A 443 6.74 -8.88 -25.97
CA GLY A 443 5.40 -9.26 -26.42
C GLY A 443 4.44 -9.44 -25.23
N PHE A 444 3.19 -8.99 -25.40
CA PHE A 444 2.20 -8.96 -24.30
C PHE A 444 1.98 -10.32 -23.66
N GLN A 445 1.92 -11.40 -24.46
CA GLN A 445 1.78 -12.76 -23.97
C GLN A 445 2.91 -13.17 -23.03
N LYS A 446 4.17 -12.83 -23.37
CA LYS A 446 5.33 -13.09 -22.49
C LYS A 446 5.30 -12.26 -21.21
N LEU A 447 4.75 -11.05 -21.24
CA LEU A 447 4.56 -10.23 -20.04
C LEU A 447 3.53 -10.89 -19.10
N LEU A 448 2.41 -11.38 -19.64
CA LEU A 448 1.41 -12.12 -18.88
C LEU A 448 1.99 -13.38 -18.23
N GLU A 449 2.74 -14.17 -19.00
CA GLU A 449 3.43 -15.37 -18.52
C GLU A 449 4.41 -15.04 -17.39
N LYS A 450 5.26 -14.03 -17.60
CA LYS A 450 6.33 -13.67 -16.66
C LYS A 450 5.81 -13.10 -15.34
N TYR A 451 4.71 -12.33 -15.36
CA TYR A 451 4.26 -11.53 -14.21
C TYR A 451 2.87 -11.87 -13.69
N TYR A 452 2.00 -12.43 -14.51
CA TYR A 452 0.57 -12.56 -14.20
C TYR A 452 0.01 -13.97 -14.39
N GLY A 453 0.88 -14.99 -14.31
CA GLY A 453 0.46 -16.40 -14.41
C GLY A 453 -0.18 -16.76 -15.75
N ASN A 454 0.26 -16.12 -16.83
CA ASN A 454 -0.25 -16.31 -18.19
C ASN A 454 -1.75 -16.01 -18.34
N SER A 455 -2.29 -15.13 -17.50
CA SER A 455 -3.73 -14.87 -17.42
C SER A 455 -4.03 -13.37 -17.36
N ILE A 456 -4.98 -12.90 -18.20
CA ILE A 456 -5.52 -11.55 -18.08
C ILE A 456 -6.32 -11.40 -16.78
N SER A 457 -6.97 -12.46 -16.31
CA SER A 457 -7.64 -12.44 -15.01
C SER A 457 -6.65 -12.21 -13.87
N GLY A 458 -5.45 -12.82 -13.93
CA GLY A 458 -4.36 -12.53 -12.98
C GLY A 458 -3.90 -11.08 -13.02
N LEU A 459 -3.82 -10.47 -14.21
CA LEU A 459 -3.56 -9.04 -14.36
C LEU A 459 -4.69 -8.20 -13.75
N LEU A 460 -5.97 -8.53 -14.02
CA LEU A 460 -7.12 -7.82 -13.48
C LEU A 460 -7.25 -7.95 -11.96
N LEU A 461 -6.91 -9.10 -11.39
CA LEU A 461 -6.82 -9.27 -9.93
C LEU A 461 -5.77 -8.36 -9.34
N THR A 462 -4.60 -8.23 -9.98
CA THR A 462 -3.58 -7.26 -9.58
C THR A 462 -4.09 -5.82 -9.63
N MET A 463 -4.96 -5.47 -10.61
CA MET A 463 -5.62 -4.14 -10.64
C MET A 463 -6.47 -3.88 -9.39
N THR A 464 -7.15 -4.90 -8.90
CA THR A 464 -8.13 -4.74 -7.82
C THR A 464 -7.46 -4.82 -6.44
N TRP A 465 -6.51 -5.74 -6.28
CA TRP A 465 -5.96 -6.12 -4.98
C TRP A 465 -4.47 -5.80 -4.81
N GLY A 466 -3.79 -5.33 -5.87
CA GLY A 466 -2.33 -5.12 -5.84
C GLY A 466 -1.53 -6.43 -5.96
N GLY A 467 -0.27 -6.42 -5.53
CA GLY A 467 0.56 -7.63 -5.36
C GLY A 467 1.63 -7.84 -6.42
N ARG A 468 1.93 -6.83 -7.25
CA ARG A 468 3.05 -6.86 -8.21
C ARG A 468 3.91 -5.59 -8.16
N GLU A 469 3.72 -4.78 -7.16
CA GLU A 469 4.39 -3.49 -6.97
C GLU A 469 5.91 -3.65 -6.90
N SER A 470 6.40 -4.69 -6.22
CA SER A 470 7.83 -5.02 -6.11
C SER A 470 8.48 -5.38 -7.45
N ARG A 471 7.69 -5.68 -8.49
CA ARG A 471 8.18 -6.02 -9.83
C ARG A 471 7.91 -4.92 -10.85
N ASP A 472 7.38 -3.75 -10.41
CA ASP A 472 6.97 -2.69 -11.33
C ASP A 472 8.12 -2.17 -12.20
N LEU A 473 9.31 -2.00 -11.64
CA LEU A 473 10.49 -1.58 -12.42
C LEU A 473 10.83 -2.58 -13.54
N ASP A 474 10.80 -3.87 -13.24
CA ASP A 474 11.05 -4.93 -14.23
C ASP A 474 9.98 -4.91 -15.33
N ILE A 475 8.71 -4.72 -14.94
CA ILE A 475 7.58 -4.66 -15.87
C ILE A 475 7.72 -3.45 -16.80
N VAL A 476 8.03 -2.28 -16.26
CA VAL A 476 8.25 -1.05 -17.01
C VAL A 476 9.42 -1.20 -17.99
N GLU A 477 10.52 -1.82 -17.57
CA GLU A 477 11.68 -2.10 -18.43
C GLU A 477 11.31 -3.08 -19.56
N ASP A 478 10.64 -4.18 -19.25
CA ASP A 478 10.18 -5.15 -20.25
C ASP A 478 9.13 -4.55 -21.23
N MET A 479 8.42 -3.52 -20.80
CA MET A 479 7.56 -2.73 -21.70
C MET A 479 8.33 -1.75 -22.58
N GLY A 480 9.66 -1.70 -22.50
CA GLY A 480 10.51 -0.77 -23.24
C GLY A 480 10.43 0.66 -22.77
N LEU A 481 10.06 0.88 -21.50
CA LEU A 481 9.98 2.18 -20.84
C LEU A 481 11.07 2.32 -19.77
N ALA A 482 11.37 3.55 -19.39
CA ALA A 482 12.22 3.85 -18.24
C ALA A 482 11.76 5.13 -17.54
N TYR A 483 11.90 5.14 -16.22
CA TYR A 483 11.73 6.33 -15.41
C TYR A 483 12.88 7.32 -15.63
N ARG A 484 12.56 8.58 -15.98
CA ARG A 484 13.53 9.65 -16.22
C ARG A 484 13.25 10.85 -15.33
N SER A 485 14.28 11.64 -15.10
CA SER A 485 14.21 12.88 -14.32
C SER A 485 14.84 14.04 -15.08
N PHE A 486 14.17 15.17 -15.04
CA PHE A 486 14.50 16.38 -15.78
C PHE A 486 14.57 17.58 -14.85
N ARG A 487 15.33 18.60 -15.25
CA ARG A 487 15.42 19.90 -14.59
C ARG A 487 15.18 20.99 -15.61
N CYS A 488 14.35 21.96 -15.27
CA CYS A 488 14.12 23.18 -16.03
C CYS A 488 14.57 24.38 -15.18
N GLU A 489 15.36 25.24 -15.76
CA GLU A 489 15.77 26.53 -15.18
C GLU A 489 15.20 27.67 -16.01
N LEU A 490 14.55 28.61 -15.32
CA LEU A 490 13.93 29.79 -15.93
C LEU A 490 14.75 31.01 -15.54
N ASP A 491 15.42 31.66 -16.49
CA ASP A 491 16.14 32.89 -16.25
C ASP A 491 15.18 34.10 -16.09
N GLU A 492 15.71 35.21 -15.61
CA GLU A 492 14.96 36.46 -15.41
C GLU A 492 14.40 37.06 -16.73
N ARG A 493 14.89 36.62 -17.88
CA ARG A 493 14.48 37.08 -19.22
C ARG A 493 13.49 36.14 -19.89
N GLY A 494 13.07 35.06 -19.19
CA GLY A 494 12.15 34.05 -19.67
C GLY A 494 12.82 32.97 -20.55
N GLY A 495 14.15 32.94 -20.60
CA GLY A 495 14.91 31.85 -21.22
C GLY A 495 14.71 30.56 -20.40
N LYS A 496 14.68 29.42 -21.08
CA LYS A 496 14.48 28.10 -20.45
C LYS A 496 15.62 27.19 -20.84
N ASP A 497 16.36 26.71 -19.85
CA ASP A 497 17.37 25.69 -20.03
C ASP A 497 16.85 24.36 -19.47
N PHE A 498 17.04 23.29 -20.23
CA PHE A 498 16.56 21.95 -19.88
C PHE A 498 17.73 20.99 -19.74
N PHE A 499 17.64 20.15 -18.72
CA PHE A 499 18.64 19.13 -18.43
C PHE A 499 17.96 17.80 -18.12
N GLU A 500 18.65 16.72 -18.40
CA GLU A 500 18.27 15.35 -18.02
C GLU A 500 19.30 14.78 -17.07
N LEU A 501 18.84 14.08 -16.04
CA LEU A 501 19.72 13.37 -15.10
C LEU A 501 20.16 12.03 -15.72
N ARG A 502 21.44 11.92 -16.07
CA ARG A 502 22.08 10.71 -16.61
C ARG A 502 23.39 10.44 -15.89
N ASP A 503 23.64 9.21 -15.49
CA ASP A 503 24.86 8.80 -14.79
C ASP A 503 25.19 9.77 -13.63
N GLU A 504 24.19 10.09 -12.83
CA GLU A 504 24.27 11.02 -11.69
C GLU A 504 24.71 12.45 -12.05
N ARG A 505 24.55 12.88 -13.28
CA ARG A 505 24.90 14.23 -13.74
C ARG A 505 23.80 14.85 -14.57
N TRP A 506 23.57 16.14 -14.36
CA TRP A 506 22.71 16.93 -15.24
C TRP A 506 23.40 17.17 -16.58
N ARG A 507 22.78 16.69 -17.65
CA ARG A 507 23.26 16.91 -19.01
C ARG A 507 22.26 17.79 -19.74
N SER A 508 22.74 18.85 -20.42
CA SER A 508 21.90 19.72 -21.23
C SER A 508 21.14 18.91 -22.28
N ARG A 509 19.87 19.20 -22.41
CA ARG A 509 18.96 18.61 -23.41
C ARG A 509 18.07 19.72 -23.97
N GLY A 510 17.48 19.54 -25.16
CA GLY A 510 16.42 20.41 -25.65
C GLY A 510 15.18 20.35 -24.74
N ALA A 511 14.24 21.27 -24.96
CA ALA A 511 12.98 21.29 -24.22
C ALA A 511 12.31 19.91 -24.24
N VAL A 512 11.95 19.40 -23.08
CA VAL A 512 11.34 18.10 -22.92
C VAL A 512 10.01 18.27 -22.18
N ASN A 513 8.93 17.80 -22.82
CA ASN A 513 7.66 17.59 -22.18
C ASN A 513 7.52 16.11 -21.86
N HIS A 514 7.44 15.75 -20.57
CA HIS A 514 7.35 14.35 -20.12
C HIS A 514 6.10 13.63 -20.65
N LEU A 515 5.01 14.36 -20.89
CA LEU A 515 3.82 13.80 -21.53
C LEU A 515 4.06 13.46 -23.01
N GLN A 516 4.81 14.31 -23.73
CA GLN A 516 5.18 14.06 -25.11
C GLN A 516 6.09 12.83 -25.24
N LEU A 517 6.97 12.57 -24.27
CA LEU A 517 7.80 11.36 -24.28
C LEU A 517 6.96 10.09 -24.23
N PHE A 518 5.91 10.09 -23.42
CA PHE A 518 4.99 8.97 -23.32
C PHE A 518 4.12 8.85 -24.58
N ASP A 519 3.62 9.94 -25.13
CA ASP A 519 2.93 9.97 -26.43
C ASP A 519 3.79 9.41 -27.58
N ASP A 520 5.05 9.79 -27.62
CA ASP A 520 6.01 9.27 -28.61
C ASP A 520 6.22 7.76 -28.46
N TYR A 521 6.23 7.25 -27.21
CA TYR A 521 6.25 5.81 -26.94
C TYR A 521 4.98 5.12 -27.42
N LEU A 522 3.80 5.68 -27.13
CA LEU A 522 2.51 5.12 -27.58
C LEU A 522 2.46 5.03 -29.10
N GLY A 523 2.87 6.10 -29.81
CA GLY A 523 2.92 6.11 -31.27
C GLY A 523 3.93 5.13 -31.86
N LYS A 524 5.12 5.02 -31.26
CA LYS A 524 6.16 4.08 -31.69
C LYS A 524 5.75 2.62 -31.55
N ASN A 525 4.96 2.30 -30.53
CA ASN A 525 4.57 0.94 -30.17
C ASN A 525 3.06 0.70 -30.35
N GLU A 526 2.42 1.39 -31.31
CA GLU A 526 0.96 1.40 -31.49
C GLU A 526 0.34 0.00 -31.54
N SER A 527 0.95 -0.94 -32.25
CA SER A 527 0.43 -2.31 -32.37
C SER A 527 0.44 -3.07 -31.03
N PHE A 528 1.50 -2.90 -30.25
CA PHE A 528 1.61 -3.47 -28.90
C PHE A 528 0.57 -2.83 -27.97
N VAL A 529 0.48 -1.50 -27.94
CA VAL A 529 -0.48 -0.76 -27.12
C VAL A 529 -1.91 -1.16 -27.43
N ARG A 530 -2.27 -1.21 -28.72
CA ARG A 530 -3.60 -1.61 -29.19
C ARG A 530 -3.93 -3.03 -28.73
N LEU A 531 -2.99 -3.97 -28.83
CA LEU A 531 -3.17 -5.34 -28.38
C LEU A 531 -3.45 -5.41 -26.87
N VAL A 532 -2.62 -4.71 -26.04
CA VAL A 532 -2.80 -4.65 -24.58
C VAL A 532 -4.17 -4.10 -24.21
N VAL A 533 -4.53 -2.93 -24.77
CA VAL A 533 -5.81 -2.27 -24.49
C VAL A 533 -6.97 -3.15 -24.89
N GLN A 534 -6.94 -3.72 -26.10
CA GLN A 534 -8.01 -4.59 -26.58
C GLN A 534 -8.21 -5.81 -25.66
N ARG A 535 -7.14 -6.52 -25.32
CA ARG A 535 -7.19 -7.73 -24.50
C ARG A 535 -7.70 -7.46 -23.09
N ILE A 536 -7.30 -6.36 -22.47
CA ILE A 536 -7.79 -5.97 -21.14
C ILE A 536 -9.26 -5.52 -21.22
N ALA A 537 -9.62 -4.70 -22.23
CA ALA A 537 -11.00 -4.22 -22.40
C ALA A 537 -11.99 -5.36 -22.67
N GLU A 538 -11.63 -6.35 -23.47
CA GLU A 538 -12.46 -7.55 -23.74
C GLU A 538 -12.81 -8.28 -22.45
N ARG A 539 -11.91 -8.30 -21.47
CA ARG A 539 -12.12 -8.95 -20.16
C ARG A 539 -12.82 -8.04 -19.15
N HIS A 540 -12.47 -6.76 -19.11
CA HIS A 540 -13.05 -5.82 -18.14
C HIS A 540 -14.56 -5.63 -18.33
N ASN A 541 -15.05 -5.68 -19.56
CA ASN A 541 -16.48 -5.59 -19.86
C ASN A 541 -17.29 -6.80 -19.37
N GLY A 542 -16.64 -7.91 -19.01
CA GLY A 542 -17.26 -9.11 -18.44
C GLY A 542 -17.46 -9.08 -16.91
N GLY A 543 -16.99 -8.03 -16.22
CA GLY A 543 -17.01 -7.93 -14.76
C GLY A 543 -15.81 -8.62 -14.08
N LEU A 544 -15.47 -8.17 -12.89
CA LEU A 544 -14.47 -8.80 -12.01
C LEU A 544 -15.06 -10.07 -11.41
N ILE A 545 -14.92 -11.18 -12.12
CA ILE A 545 -15.21 -12.52 -11.59
C ILE A 545 -13.84 -13.14 -11.28
N ASP A 546 -13.66 -13.59 -10.06
CA ASP A 546 -12.49 -14.34 -9.60
C ASP A 546 -12.25 -15.56 -10.53
N ALA A 547 -10.98 -15.86 -10.90
CA ALA A 547 -10.64 -17.04 -11.69
C ALA A 547 -11.13 -18.33 -11.02
N SER A 548 -11.11 -18.41 -9.69
CA SER A 548 -11.72 -19.48 -8.92
C SER A 548 -13.25 -19.53 -9.06
N SER A 549 -13.90 -18.42 -9.43
CA SER A 549 -15.34 -18.36 -9.68
C SER A 549 -15.69 -18.93 -11.05
N ALA A 550 -14.89 -18.68 -12.08
CA ALA A 550 -15.11 -19.27 -13.41
C ALA A 550 -14.96 -20.79 -13.34
N GLU A 551 -13.92 -21.28 -12.67
CA GLU A 551 -13.72 -22.71 -12.46
C GLU A 551 -14.85 -23.34 -11.65
N ARG A 552 -15.28 -22.73 -10.52
CA ARG A 552 -16.43 -23.17 -9.73
C ARG A 552 -17.74 -23.17 -10.52
N MET A 553 -17.98 -22.14 -11.33
CA MET A 553 -19.16 -22.09 -12.20
C MET A 553 -19.18 -23.24 -13.23
N LEU A 554 -18.01 -23.65 -13.70
CA LEU A 554 -17.89 -24.80 -14.61
C LEU A 554 -17.98 -26.11 -13.85
N GLU A 555 -17.46 -26.20 -12.62
CA GLU A 555 -17.65 -27.35 -11.72
C GLU A 555 -19.12 -27.59 -11.41
N ASP A 556 -19.89 -26.53 -11.14
CA ASP A 556 -21.32 -26.60 -10.81
C ASP A 556 -22.17 -27.15 -11.96
N VAL A 557 -21.70 -27.01 -13.21
CA VAL A 557 -22.42 -27.51 -14.41
C VAL A 557 -21.79 -28.79 -14.99
N ALA A 558 -20.66 -29.24 -14.48
CA ALA A 558 -19.96 -30.45 -14.92
C ALA A 558 -20.62 -31.69 -14.32
N ASP A 559 -21.04 -32.61 -15.17
CA ASP A 559 -21.53 -33.94 -14.78
C ASP A 559 -20.48 -35.00 -15.14
N VAL A 560 -19.52 -35.16 -14.23
CA VAL A 560 -18.36 -36.06 -14.39
C VAL A 560 -18.81 -37.52 -14.43
N ASP A 561 -19.83 -37.90 -13.65
CA ASP A 561 -20.34 -39.27 -13.61
C ASP A 561 -20.97 -39.65 -14.95
N ARG A 562 -21.79 -38.77 -15.54
CA ARG A 562 -22.34 -38.95 -16.87
C ARG A 562 -21.26 -38.94 -17.95
N GLY A 563 -20.26 -38.04 -17.83
CA GLY A 563 -19.11 -38.00 -18.73
C GLY A 563 -18.35 -39.32 -18.78
N LYS A 564 -18.02 -39.89 -17.62
CA LYS A 564 -17.36 -41.19 -17.50
C LYS A 564 -18.20 -42.34 -18.02
N LEU A 565 -19.52 -42.27 -17.84
CA LEU A 565 -20.43 -43.25 -18.38
C LEU A 565 -20.46 -43.23 -19.91
N LEU A 566 -20.44 -42.05 -20.51
CA LEU A 566 -20.45 -41.87 -21.97
C LEU A 566 -19.08 -42.11 -22.61
N GLY A 567 -17.99 -41.90 -21.88
CA GLY A 567 -16.61 -42.12 -22.32
C GLY A 567 -16.22 -41.33 -23.59
N ARG A 568 -16.75 -40.12 -23.74
CA ARG A 568 -16.46 -39.25 -24.89
C ARG A 568 -15.34 -38.29 -24.59
N TYR A 569 -14.29 -38.32 -25.41
CA TYR A 569 -13.12 -37.46 -25.30
C TYR A 569 -12.98 -36.56 -26.53
N PHE A 570 -12.45 -35.35 -26.33
CA PHE A 570 -12.11 -34.44 -27.43
C PHE A 570 -10.83 -34.93 -28.13
N ILE A 571 -10.88 -35.08 -29.43
CA ILE A 571 -9.77 -35.59 -30.24
C ILE A 571 -9.06 -34.39 -30.90
N GLY A 572 -7.74 -34.23 -30.66
CA GLY A 572 -6.93 -33.20 -31.29
C GLY A 572 -7.18 -31.82 -30.70
N ALA A 573 -7.29 -31.72 -29.38
CA ALA A 573 -7.35 -30.44 -28.67
C ALA A 573 -6.14 -29.60 -29.02
N PRO A 574 -6.29 -28.26 -29.22
CA PRO A 574 -5.16 -27.37 -29.44
C PRO A 574 -4.35 -27.24 -28.17
N GLU A 575 -3.06 -26.90 -28.30
CA GLU A 575 -2.18 -26.64 -27.17
C GLU A 575 -2.57 -25.37 -26.43
N ASN A 576 -3.12 -24.38 -27.15
CA ASN A 576 -3.45 -23.07 -26.63
C ASN A 576 -4.93 -22.70 -26.84
N CYS A 577 -5.45 -21.86 -25.96
CA CYS A 577 -6.79 -21.27 -26.07
C CYS A 577 -6.90 -20.36 -27.30
N ASP A 578 -7.89 -20.58 -28.14
CA ASP A 578 -8.14 -19.81 -29.38
C ASP A 578 -8.47 -18.32 -29.11
N VAL A 579 -8.75 -17.93 -27.88
CA VAL A 579 -9.11 -16.55 -27.51
C VAL A 579 -7.96 -15.80 -26.86
N CYS A 580 -7.28 -16.39 -25.85
CA CYS A 580 -6.25 -15.68 -25.08
C CYS A 580 -4.85 -16.26 -25.25
N ASP A 581 -4.71 -17.34 -26.06
CA ASP A 581 -3.44 -18.00 -26.35
C ASP A 581 -2.73 -18.59 -25.10
N CYS A 582 -3.44 -18.78 -23.96
CA CYS A 582 -2.91 -19.50 -22.81
C CYS A 582 -2.81 -20.99 -23.09
N SER A 583 -1.83 -21.67 -22.44
CA SER A 583 -1.74 -23.13 -22.51
C SER A 583 -2.98 -23.78 -21.93
N LEU A 584 -3.62 -24.67 -22.70
CA LEU A 584 -4.76 -25.44 -22.23
C LEU A 584 -4.30 -26.63 -21.36
N GLU A 585 -3.05 -27.10 -21.47
CA GLU A 585 -2.55 -28.21 -20.64
C GLU A 585 -2.62 -27.89 -19.15
N ASP A 586 -2.45 -26.60 -18.78
CA ASP A 586 -2.51 -26.12 -17.41
C ASP A 586 -3.94 -25.82 -16.93
N CYS A 587 -4.95 -25.95 -17.80
CA CYS A 587 -6.34 -25.68 -17.47
C CYS A 587 -7.06 -26.93 -16.99
N LYS A 588 -7.88 -26.80 -15.94
CA LYS A 588 -8.77 -27.87 -15.48
C LYS A 588 -9.91 -28.13 -16.44
N PHE A 589 -10.46 -27.07 -17.04
CA PHE A 589 -11.55 -27.13 -17.99
C PHE A 589 -11.18 -26.46 -19.31
N MET A 590 -11.64 -27.06 -20.40
CA MET A 590 -11.68 -26.51 -21.75
C MET A 590 -13.13 -26.49 -22.24
N VAL A 591 -13.51 -25.48 -22.97
CA VAL A 591 -14.82 -25.42 -23.63
C VAL A 591 -14.65 -25.27 -25.13
N ASP A 592 -15.29 -26.18 -25.86
CA ASP A 592 -15.50 -26.02 -27.31
C ASP A 592 -16.83 -25.31 -27.54
N GLY A 593 -16.76 -24.08 -28.07
CA GLY A 593 -17.93 -23.23 -28.17
C GLY A 593 -17.76 -22.04 -29.10
N PRO A 594 -18.79 -21.19 -29.24
CA PRO A 594 -18.72 -20.01 -30.10
C PRO A 594 -17.69 -18.98 -29.59
N VAL A 595 -16.83 -18.51 -30.50
CA VAL A 595 -15.77 -17.54 -30.22
C VAL A 595 -16.18 -16.16 -30.71
N GLY A 596 -16.44 -15.23 -29.77
CA GLY A 596 -16.68 -13.81 -30.05
C GLY A 596 -17.97 -13.48 -30.82
N PRO A 597 -18.08 -12.21 -31.28
CA PRO A 597 -19.31 -11.74 -31.93
C PRO A 597 -19.49 -12.23 -33.38
N ILE A 598 -18.55 -12.99 -33.91
CA ILE A 598 -18.64 -13.53 -35.29
C ILE A 598 -19.54 -14.77 -35.30
N ARG A 599 -20.74 -14.65 -35.83
CA ARG A 599 -21.67 -15.79 -35.97
C ARG A 599 -21.01 -16.93 -36.75
N GLY A 600 -20.88 -18.08 -36.10
CA GLY A 600 -20.40 -19.32 -36.70
C GLY A 600 -18.92 -19.63 -36.51
N ALA A 601 -18.15 -18.78 -35.81
CA ALA A 601 -16.81 -19.13 -35.37
C ALA A 601 -16.89 -19.97 -34.09
N TRP A 602 -16.31 -21.17 -34.11
CA TRP A 602 -16.16 -22.08 -32.96
C TRP A 602 -14.68 -22.28 -32.67
N GLY A 603 -14.35 -22.45 -31.41
CA GLY A 603 -12.99 -22.71 -31.00
C GLY A 603 -12.90 -23.28 -29.60
N CYS A 604 -11.73 -23.78 -29.27
CA CYS A 604 -11.39 -24.31 -27.96
C CYS A 604 -10.89 -23.19 -27.06
N MET A 605 -11.59 -22.99 -25.95
CA MET A 605 -11.31 -21.88 -25.00
C MET A 605 -11.01 -22.43 -23.62
N CYS A 606 -10.12 -21.73 -22.89
CA CYS A 606 -10.00 -21.94 -21.45
C CYS A 606 -11.33 -21.57 -20.75
N GLY A 607 -11.56 -22.13 -19.56
CA GLY A 607 -12.79 -21.88 -18.79
C GLY A 607 -13.06 -20.39 -18.57
N ASP A 608 -12.02 -19.63 -18.29
CA ASP A 608 -12.08 -18.19 -18.13
C ASP A 608 -12.62 -17.49 -19.39
N CYS A 609 -12.06 -17.79 -20.55
CA CYS A 609 -12.49 -17.18 -21.81
C CYS A 609 -13.95 -17.45 -22.13
N PHE A 610 -14.42 -18.63 -21.81
CA PHE A 610 -15.80 -19.00 -22.04
C PHE A 610 -16.77 -18.32 -21.06
N VAL A 611 -16.52 -18.41 -19.75
CA VAL A 611 -17.40 -17.82 -18.72
C VAL A 611 -17.46 -16.30 -18.86
N PHE A 612 -16.32 -15.66 -19.05
CA PHE A 612 -16.26 -14.20 -19.22
C PHE A 612 -16.78 -13.71 -20.57
N GLY A 613 -16.77 -14.56 -21.58
CA GLY A 613 -17.43 -14.29 -22.85
C GLY A 613 -18.96 -14.39 -22.79
N GLY A 614 -19.54 -14.71 -21.61
CA GLY A 614 -20.97 -14.92 -21.44
C GLY A 614 -21.48 -16.21 -22.07
N GLY A 615 -20.58 -17.18 -22.29
CA GLY A 615 -20.91 -18.48 -22.86
C GLY A 615 -21.87 -19.29 -21.98
N LYS A 616 -22.61 -20.18 -22.60
CA LYS A 616 -23.53 -21.13 -21.91
C LYS A 616 -23.17 -22.55 -22.30
N ILE A 617 -23.08 -23.43 -21.31
CA ILE A 617 -22.91 -24.87 -21.56
C ILE A 617 -24.24 -25.47 -22.00
N GLY A 618 -24.24 -26.14 -23.14
CA GLY A 618 -25.41 -26.77 -23.68
C GLY A 618 -25.24 -27.20 -25.14
N VAL A 619 -26.19 -27.93 -25.66
CA VAL A 619 -26.20 -28.40 -27.05
C VAL A 619 -26.22 -27.22 -28.01
N GLY A 620 -25.19 -27.11 -28.86
CA GLY A 620 -25.05 -26.03 -29.83
C GLY A 620 -24.65 -24.68 -29.26
N THR A 621 -24.33 -24.61 -27.96
CA THR A 621 -23.89 -23.35 -27.30
C THR A 621 -22.54 -23.47 -26.61
N GLY A 622 -22.09 -24.68 -26.23
CA GLY A 622 -20.78 -24.95 -25.68
C GLY A 622 -20.70 -26.32 -25.05
N GLN A 623 -19.63 -27.04 -25.32
CA GLN A 623 -19.32 -28.34 -24.76
C GLN A 623 -18.18 -28.20 -23.76
N LEU A 624 -18.39 -28.65 -22.51
CA LEU A 624 -17.43 -28.56 -21.41
C LEU A 624 -16.64 -29.87 -21.32
N TYR A 625 -15.33 -29.73 -21.28
CA TYR A 625 -14.38 -30.82 -21.14
C TYR A 625 -13.51 -30.63 -19.89
N LEU A 626 -13.31 -31.74 -19.14
CA LEU A 626 -12.44 -31.84 -17.99
C LEU A 626 -11.10 -32.45 -18.41
N ASN A 627 -9.99 -31.88 -17.98
CA ASN A 627 -8.65 -32.42 -18.17
C ASN A 627 -8.44 -33.61 -17.22
N GLU A 628 -8.34 -34.82 -17.73
CA GLU A 628 -7.94 -36.02 -17.01
C GLU A 628 -6.58 -36.49 -17.56
N GLU A 629 -5.48 -36.11 -16.91
CA GLU A 629 -4.11 -36.52 -17.26
C GLU A 629 -3.69 -36.20 -18.72
N GLY A 630 -4.20 -35.10 -19.28
CA GLY A 630 -3.94 -34.66 -20.66
C GLY A 630 -4.97 -35.10 -21.68
N GLU A 631 -5.99 -35.86 -21.28
CA GLU A 631 -7.14 -36.20 -22.09
C GLU A 631 -8.37 -35.39 -21.69
N TRP A 632 -9.14 -34.86 -22.65
CA TRP A 632 -10.26 -33.98 -22.43
C TRP A 632 -11.58 -34.74 -22.42
N LEU A 633 -12.08 -35.09 -21.23
CA LEU A 633 -13.36 -35.81 -21.04
C LEU A 633 -14.55 -34.85 -21.16
N LEU A 634 -15.53 -35.13 -21.99
CA LEU A 634 -16.78 -34.38 -22.09
C LEU A 634 -17.61 -34.52 -20.80
N VAL A 635 -17.81 -33.41 -20.07
CA VAL A 635 -18.53 -33.37 -18.78
C VAL A 635 -19.70 -32.40 -18.77
N GLY A 636 -20.03 -31.73 -19.89
CA GLY A 636 -21.18 -30.83 -20.01
C GLY A 636 -21.51 -30.49 -21.46
N GLY A 637 -22.77 -30.07 -21.74
CA GLY A 637 -23.22 -29.83 -23.10
C GLY A 637 -23.37 -31.12 -23.93
N PHE A 638 -23.78 -32.19 -23.28
CA PHE A 638 -23.95 -33.50 -23.91
C PHE A 638 -24.91 -33.44 -25.10
N PRO A 639 -24.64 -34.14 -26.21
CA PRO A 639 -25.60 -34.27 -27.27
C PRO A 639 -26.89 -34.98 -26.77
N PRO A 640 -28.05 -34.71 -27.36
CA PRO A 640 -29.29 -35.41 -27.00
C PRO A 640 -29.10 -36.94 -27.12
N ASP A 641 -29.67 -37.67 -26.18
CA ASP A 641 -29.66 -39.14 -26.22
C ASP A 641 -30.40 -39.62 -27.49
N GLU A 642 -29.87 -40.62 -28.18
CA GLU A 642 -30.43 -41.14 -29.46
C GLU A 642 -31.85 -41.73 -29.32
N GLU A 643 -32.45 -41.74 -28.11
CA GLU A 643 -33.79 -42.25 -27.83
C GLU A 643 -34.91 -41.19 -27.89
N ASP A 644 -34.59 -39.89 -28.07
CA ASP A 644 -35.57 -38.79 -28.09
C ASP A 644 -35.92 -38.27 -29.50
N ASP A 645 -35.70 -39.04 -30.56
CA ASP A 645 -36.26 -38.73 -31.87
C ASP A 645 -37.75 -39.17 -31.87
N PRO A 646 -38.71 -38.24 -31.93
CA PRO A 646 -40.12 -38.65 -32.14
C PRO A 646 -40.27 -39.15 -33.56
N VAL A 647 -40.65 -40.40 -33.68
CA VAL A 647 -41.09 -41.06 -34.91
C VAL A 647 -42.32 -40.36 -35.52
#